data_948a4d2bab6544ba316e3567b28b3f86
#
_entry.id   948a4d2bab6544ba316e3567b28b3f86
#
_cell.length_a   1.000
_cell.length_b   1.000
_cell.length_c   1.000
_cell.angle_alpha   90.00
_cell.angle_beta   90.00
_cell.angle_gamma   90.00
#
_symmetry.space_group_name_H-M   'P 1'
#
loop_
_entity.id
_entity.type
_entity.pdbx_description
1 polymer ?
#
loop_
_entity_poly.entity_id
_entity_poly.type
_entity_poly.pdbx_seq_one_letter_code
_entity_poly.pdbx_strand_id
1 'polypeptide(L)'
;MFSAPCGFGKTASARALLAGKRVCAISAEDPELSLPAPGGKWDVLLVDDLQWLKDSAEQEALCAAIRENPEKKFVLLTRGTMPGWLLPFQLAGVLTVLGPWDLALDRDGVDRLLAQNGIAVSDTELTAIHIESRGCALPLSLLARHLAAGEKYSSALTDVIRREMYSHFDELVFSRMDLETRRLAMELAPFEPFGPELARIVSGNSRAGELLEQFQAETSALRPERIDSYSYWPIFRRYLLWKLEREQDEARLRALYARGGLYYELNEDYDRALECYSRSGDSGKISELLVRNSELHPGLGHYDEMEPYYRMLPEREILSSPVLIQAMSMLDAMCMDYEGSERWYGALSDFASSRRRSDMAAREARSRLAWLDLALPQRSVEGMLDTFPKAFRLLKAKEIKLPSFSVTSCLPSLMNGGKDFSPWSRKDDLLYKTLRVPVETVLGRDGVCLADCAMAESKFEKGENVKDRMLSLMSKLSRIRRDGTPDIEFAVLGLLARTQIDSGRAGDAKQTLLTLRSRYEAEEMTRFLPNLDAMLCRVDMYLGNDTEVDTWHREKAPKDPQRLRLMKRYRYITQAMAELMLGDEDAALLTLAPLEPYCEACSRYLDSISLHLLRAVARWRQKDPGWRRELDTALDTAYEFRFIRPVTQYGAAVLPLVEGCGWNKDAQFLNELTEGLKQQAVYYPDFLRPRRKMTGPLSATERQVLRLICADKSNAEIGEALGIKLATVKVHVSHILVKLNVSRRGEAKTAAEKLRLI
;
A
#
# COMPACT_ATOMS: atom_id res chain seq x y z
N MET A 1 -28.73 -22.96 -17.02
CA MET A 1 -29.02 -22.82 -15.57
C MET A 1 -28.44 -21.55 -15.06
N PHE A 2 -29.13 -20.81 -14.20
CA PHE A 2 -28.62 -19.67 -13.48
C PHE A 2 -28.40 -20.06 -12.01
N SER A 3 -27.15 -20.00 -11.55
CA SER A 3 -26.78 -20.33 -10.19
C SER A 3 -26.08 -19.11 -9.58
N ALA A 4 -26.77 -18.35 -8.75
CA ALA A 4 -26.24 -17.14 -8.14
C ALA A 4 -27.01 -16.77 -6.84
N PRO A 5 -26.40 -16.03 -5.92
CA PRO A 5 -27.07 -15.57 -4.70
C PRO A 5 -28.33 -14.75 -4.97
N CYS A 6 -29.13 -14.51 -3.92
CA CYS A 6 -30.25 -13.59 -3.99
C CYS A 6 -29.79 -12.18 -4.44
N GLY A 7 -30.59 -11.53 -5.29
CA GLY A 7 -30.31 -10.17 -5.75
C GLY A 7 -29.52 -10.04 -7.05
N PHE A 8 -29.00 -11.12 -7.65
CA PHE A 8 -28.24 -11.08 -8.90
C PHE A 8 -29.08 -11.04 -10.18
N GLY A 9 -30.40 -10.90 -10.09
CA GLY A 9 -31.29 -10.69 -11.26
C GLY A 9 -31.58 -11.95 -12.08
N LYS A 10 -31.40 -13.17 -11.55
CA LYS A 10 -31.67 -14.46 -12.26
C LYS A 10 -33.00 -14.52 -12.98
N THR A 11 -34.10 -14.26 -12.25
CA THR A 11 -35.46 -14.31 -12.76
C THR A 11 -35.71 -13.22 -13.82
N ALA A 12 -35.16 -12.02 -13.65
CA ALA A 12 -35.25 -10.95 -14.64
C ALA A 12 -34.48 -11.30 -15.92
N SER A 13 -33.26 -11.81 -15.80
CA SER A 13 -32.46 -12.26 -16.94
C SER A 13 -33.11 -13.42 -17.69
N ALA A 14 -33.68 -14.40 -16.96
CA ALA A 14 -34.41 -15.49 -17.56
C ALA A 14 -35.64 -14.99 -18.32
N ARG A 15 -36.44 -14.11 -17.75
CA ARG A 15 -37.62 -13.51 -18.41
C ARG A 15 -37.24 -12.75 -19.69
N ALA A 16 -36.15 -11.98 -19.65
CA ALA A 16 -35.66 -11.26 -20.82
C ALA A 16 -35.24 -12.21 -21.96
N LEU A 17 -34.52 -13.29 -21.63
CA LEU A 17 -34.12 -14.33 -22.60
C LEU A 17 -35.31 -15.12 -23.21
N LEU A 18 -36.41 -15.19 -22.48
CA LEU A 18 -37.60 -15.98 -22.85
C LEU A 18 -38.71 -15.13 -23.46
N ALA A 19 -38.49 -13.86 -23.69
CA ALA A 19 -39.46 -12.96 -24.32
C ALA A 19 -39.88 -13.50 -25.69
N GLY A 20 -41.20 -13.59 -25.92
CA GLY A 20 -41.79 -14.11 -27.17
C GLY A 20 -41.85 -15.64 -27.30
N LYS A 21 -41.44 -16.42 -26.29
CA LYS A 21 -41.54 -17.88 -26.25
C LYS A 21 -42.74 -18.35 -25.41
N ARG A 22 -43.24 -19.53 -25.69
CA ARG A 22 -44.26 -20.16 -24.84
C ARG A 22 -43.60 -20.83 -23.66
N VAL A 23 -43.62 -20.17 -22.49
CA VAL A 23 -42.93 -20.61 -21.26
C VAL A 23 -43.95 -21.28 -20.34
N CYS A 24 -43.63 -22.48 -19.88
CA CYS A 24 -44.24 -23.11 -18.73
C CYS A 24 -43.33 -22.83 -17.53
N ALA A 25 -43.82 -22.09 -16.54
CA ALA A 25 -43.04 -21.75 -15.33
C ALA A 25 -43.59 -22.50 -14.13
N ILE A 26 -42.70 -23.16 -13.39
CA ILE A 26 -42.97 -23.87 -12.14
C ILE A 26 -41.96 -23.43 -11.09
N SER A 27 -42.35 -23.54 -9.81
CA SER A 27 -41.44 -23.30 -8.68
C SER A 27 -41.25 -24.59 -7.89
N ALA A 28 -39.98 -24.91 -7.58
CA ALA A 28 -39.68 -26.05 -6.72
C ALA A 28 -40.01 -25.79 -5.21
N GLU A 29 -40.50 -24.61 -4.90
CA GLU A 29 -41.03 -24.27 -3.57
C GLU A 29 -42.50 -24.70 -3.40
N ASP A 30 -43.19 -25.02 -4.54
CA ASP A 30 -44.60 -25.46 -4.53
C ASP A 30 -44.69 -26.92 -4.02
N PRO A 31 -45.41 -27.20 -2.92
CA PRO A 31 -45.58 -28.57 -2.42
C PRO A 31 -46.34 -29.51 -3.39
N GLU A 32 -47.13 -28.97 -4.32
CA GLU A 32 -47.85 -29.72 -5.32
C GLU A 32 -47.12 -29.66 -6.69
N LEU A 33 -45.80 -29.63 -6.69
CA LEU A 33 -45.00 -29.56 -7.91
C LEU A 33 -45.36 -30.66 -8.88
N SER A 34 -45.89 -30.30 -10.06
CA SER A 34 -46.12 -31.22 -11.14
C SER A 34 -45.41 -30.78 -12.42
N LEU A 35 -44.62 -31.67 -13.01
CA LEU A 35 -44.02 -31.42 -14.30
C LEU A 35 -45.05 -31.42 -15.41
N PRO A 36 -44.97 -30.49 -16.40
CA PRO A 36 -45.90 -30.46 -17.49
C PRO A 36 -45.82 -31.71 -18.34
N ALA A 37 -46.98 -32.22 -18.83
CA ALA A 37 -47.06 -33.43 -19.63
C ALA A 37 -46.12 -33.36 -20.86
N PRO A 38 -45.43 -34.49 -21.19
CA PRO A 38 -44.69 -34.61 -22.43
C PRO A 38 -45.63 -34.32 -23.63
N GLY A 39 -45.27 -33.43 -24.52
CA GLY A 39 -46.13 -33.04 -25.67
C GLY A 39 -47.02 -31.82 -25.43
N GLY A 40 -46.97 -31.18 -24.25
CA GLY A 40 -47.62 -29.89 -23.98
C GLY A 40 -47.18 -28.78 -24.94
N LYS A 41 -48.08 -27.78 -25.18
CA LYS A 41 -47.84 -26.64 -26.08
C LYS A 41 -46.91 -25.58 -25.45
N TRP A 42 -45.74 -25.98 -24.95
CA TRP A 42 -44.69 -25.10 -24.41
C TRP A 42 -43.37 -25.31 -25.14
N ASP A 43 -42.57 -24.28 -25.28
CA ASP A 43 -41.24 -24.31 -25.92
C ASP A 43 -40.13 -24.35 -24.88
N VAL A 44 -40.36 -23.78 -23.69
CA VAL A 44 -39.40 -23.67 -22.59
C VAL A 44 -40.06 -24.04 -21.27
N LEU A 45 -39.42 -24.89 -20.49
CA LEU A 45 -39.75 -25.11 -19.08
C LEU A 45 -38.81 -24.30 -18.22
N LEU A 46 -39.36 -23.37 -17.44
CA LEU A 46 -38.65 -22.59 -16.41
C LEU A 46 -38.92 -23.20 -15.04
N VAL A 47 -37.88 -23.67 -14.37
CA VAL A 47 -37.95 -24.15 -12.98
C VAL A 47 -37.25 -23.15 -12.10
N ASP A 48 -38.00 -22.45 -11.25
CA ASP A 48 -37.43 -21.51 -10.28
C ASP A 48 -37.25 -22.18 -8.92
N ASP A 49 -36.36 -21.58 -8.10
CA ASP A 49 -36.04 -22.02 -6.73
C ASP A 49 -35.60 -23.50 -6.63
N LEU A 50 -34.83 -24.00 -7.57
CA LEU A 50 -34.39 -25.39 -7.72
C LEU A 50 -33.70 -25.94 -6.44
N GLN A 51 -33.16 -25.10 -5.56
CA GLN A 51 -32.54 -25.51 -4.29
C GLN A 51 -33.52 -26.17 -3.32
N TRP A 52 -34.82 -26.05 -3.54
CA TRP A 52 -35.87 -26.68 -2.75
C TRP A 52 -36.30 -28.05 -3.27
N LEU A 53 -35.83 -28.44 -4.47
CA LEU A 53 -36.12 -29.78 -5.04
C LEU A 53 -35.25 -30.83 -4.34
N LYS A 54 -35.70 -31.27 -3.14
CA LYS A 54 -34.94 -32.18 -2.27
C LYS A 54 -35.38 -33.66 -2.47
N ASP A 55 -36.58 -33.91 -2.97
CA ASP A 55 -37.07 -35.27 -3.21
C ASP A 55 -36.36 -35.91 -4.41
N SER A 56 -35.80 -37.11 -4.20
CA SER A 56 -35.08 -37.84 -5.24
C SER A 56 -35.99 -38.26 -6.43
N ALA A 57 -37.25 -38.56 -6.18
CA ALA A 57 -38.20 -38.93 -7.23
C ALA A 57 -38.51 -37.72 -8.14
N GLU A 58 -38.66 -36.55 -7.59
CA GLU A 58 -38.85 -35.29 -8.36
C GLU A 58 -37.58 -34.91 -9.14
N GLN A 59 -36.39 -35.12 -8.57
CA GLN A 59 -35.11 -34.90 -9.25
C GLN A 59 -34.97 -35.85 -10.45
N GLU A 60 -35.29 -37.15 -10.27
CA GLU A 60 -35.26 -38.13 -11.33
C GLU A 60 -36.30 -37.81 -12.42
N ALA A 61 -37.51 -37.39 -12.06
CA ALA A 61 -38.54 -36.97 -12.99
C ALA A 61 -38.10 -35.77 -13.85
N LEU A 62 -37.42 -34.75 -13.25
CA LEU A 62 -36.87 -33.63 -13.98
C LEU A 62 -35.75 -34.08 -14.92
N CYS A 63 -34.85 -34.96 -14.47
CA CYS A 63 -33.80 -35.54 -15.29
C CYS A 63 -34.37 -36.32 -16.48
N ALA A 64 -35.41 -37.12 -16.28
CA ALA A 64 -36.10 -37.83 -17.32
C ALA A 64 -36.74 -36.87 -18.34
N ALA A 65 -37.45 -35.84 -17.87
CA ALA A 65 -38.05 -34.82 -18.72
C ALA A 65 -37.02 -34.11 -19.62
N ILE A 66 -35.80 -33.81 -19.08
CA ILE A 66 -34.70 -33.20 -19.87
C ILE A 66 -34.21 -34.17 -20.95
N ARG A 67 -34.06 -35.47 -20.65
CA ARG A 67 -33.58 -36.47 -21.61
C ARG A 67 -34.60 -36.77 -22.70
N GLU A 68 -35.88 -36.85 -22.36
CA GLU A 68 -36.97 -37.22 -23.25
C GLU A 68 -37.44 -36.12 -24.19
N ASN A 69 -37.04 -34.85 -23.89
CA ASN A 69 -37.46 -33.69 -24.70
C ASN A 69 -36.26 -32.88 -25.21
N PRO A 70 -35.37 -33.45 -26.05
CA PRO A 70 -34.16 -32.78 -26.51
C PRO A 70 -34.41 -31.55 -27.39
N GLU A 71 -35.59 -31.44 -27.98
CA GLU A 71 -36.02 -30.29 -28.81
C GLU A 71 -36.51 -29.10 -27.97
N LYS A 72 -36.81 -29.31 -26.70
CA LYS A 72 -37.28 -28.27 -25.78
C LYS A 72 -36.15 -27.67 -24.97
N LYS A 73 -36.33 -26.45 -24.48
CA LYS A 73 -35.35 -25.77 -23.64
C LYS A 73 -35.76 -25.80 -22.18
N PHE A 74 -34.80 -26.05 -21.32
CA PHE A 74 -34.96 -26.03 -19.87
C PHE A 74 -34.16 -24.87 -19.31
N VAL A 75 -34.77 -24.01 -18.49
CA VAL A 75 -34.13 -22.92 -17.80
C VAL A 75 -34.32 -23.15 -16.31
N LEU A 76 -33.22 -23.45 -15.63
CA LEU A 76 -33.20 -23.77 -14.21
C LEU A 76 -32.63 -22.58 -13.43
N LEU A 77 -33.32 -22.09 -12.41
CA LEU A 77 -32.87 -21.01 -11.54
C LEU A 77 -32.66 -21.56 -10.15
N THR A 78 -31.51 -21.23 -9.56
CA THR A 78 -31.22 -21.59 -8.15
C THR A 78 -30.54 -20.44 -7.44
N ARG A 79 -30.81 -20.30 -6.14
CA ARG A 79 -30.05 -19.45 -5.24
C ARG A 79 -28.84 -20.18 -4.68
N GLY A 80 -28.83 -21.51 -4.72
CA GLY A 80 -27.77 -22.38 -4.28
C GLY A 80 -26.74 -22.69 -5.37
N THR A 81 -25.80 -23.54 -5.05
CA THR A 81 -24.86 -24.12 -6.03
C THR A 81 -25.58 -25.11 -6.95
N MET A 82 -24.95 -25.42 -8.08
CA MET A 82 -25.48 -26.45 -8.98
C MET A 82 -25.55 -27.81 -8.25
N PRO A 83 -26.73 -28.44 -8.18
CA PRO A 83 -26.88 -29.76 -7.56
C PRO A 83 -26.05 -30.84 -8.24
N GLY A 84 -25.45 -31.76 -7.46
CA GLY A 84 -24.62 -32.83 -8.01
C GLY A 84 -25.30 -33.76 -8.99
N TRP A 85 -26.64 -33.97 -8.88
CA TRP A 85 -27.40 -34.78 -9.80
C TRP A 85 -27.56 -34.18 -11.22
N LEU A 86 -27.24 -32.88 -11.40
CA LEU A 86 -27.16 -32.23 -12.74
C LEU A 86 -25.76 -32.34 -13.37
N LEU A 87 -24.73 -32.76 -12.62
CA LEU A 87 -23.36 -32.86 -13.14
C LEU A 87 -23.23 -33.69 -14.42
N PRO A 88 -23.93 -34.82 -14.61
CA PRO A 88 -23.87 -35.58 -15.88
C PRO A 88 -24.29 -34.77 -17.11
N PHE A 89 -25.26 -33.86 -16.98
CA PHE A 89 -25.68 -32.98 -18.07
C PHE A 89 -24.67 -31.90 -18.40
N GLN A 90 -23.97 -31.39 -17.37
CA GLN A 90 -22.91 -30.42 -17.56
C GLN A 90 -21.70 -31.08 -18.25
N LEU A 91 -21.27 -32.25 -17.80
CA LEU A 91 -20.17 -32.99 -18.41
C LEU A 91 -20.48 -33.43 -19.85
N ALA A 92 -21.72 -33.71 -20.15
CA ALA A 92 -22.19 -34.02 -21.52
C ALA A 92 -22.30 -32.75 -22.41
N GLY A 93 -22.03 -31.55 -21.89
CA GLY A 93 -22.17 -30.30 -22.65
C GLY A 93 -23.62 -29.88 -22.93
N VAL A 94 -24.60 -30.53 -22.32
CA VAL A 94 -26.03 -30.22 -22.48
C VAL A 94 -26.49 -29.10 -21.57
N LEU A 95 -25.85 -28.96 -20.43
CA LEU A 95 -26.14 -27.92 -19.41
C LEU A 95 -25.04 -26.86 -19.36
N THR A 96 -25.41 -25.62 -19.63
CA THR A 96 -24.56 -24.43 -19.37
C THR A 96 -24.96 -23.79 -18.04
N VAL A 97 -24.01 -23.51 -17.17
CA VAL A 97 -24.23 -22.85 -15.88
C VAL A 97 -23.70 -21.42 -15.95
N LEU A 98 -24.57 -20.45 -15.68
CA LEU A 98 -24.24 -19.05 -15.56
C LEU A 98 -24.16 -18.68 -14.06
N GLY A 99 -23.01 -18.22 -13.65
CA GLY A 99 -22.71 -17.86 -12.27
C GLY A 99 -22.96 -16.38 -11.94
N PRO A 100 -22.62 -15.96 -10.73
CA PRO A 100 -22.80 -14.57 -10.28
C PRO A 100 -22.04 -13.56 -11.14
N TRP A 101 -20.84 -13.92 -11.62
CA TRP A 101 -20.01 -13.05 -12.47
C TRP A 101 -20.58 -12.85 -13.86
N ASP A 102 -21.31 -13.84 -14.40
CA ASP A 102 -21.99 -13.73 -15.70
C ASP A 102 -23.22 -12.85 -15.61
N LEU A 103 -23.78 -12.66 -14.42
CA LEU A 103 -24.99 -11.88 -14.16
C LEU A 103 -24.68 -10.47 -13.62
N ALA A 104 -23.50 -10.26 -13.09
CA ALA A 104 -23.09 -8.95 -12.59
C ALA A 104 -22.94 -7.96 -13.74
N LEU A 105 -23.55 -6.78 -13.60
CA LEU A 105 -23.43 -5.72 -14.60
C LEU A 105 -22.07 -5.04 -14.47
N ASP A 106 -21.35 -4.95 -15.59
CA ASP A 106 -20.19 -4.09 -15.72
C ASP A 106 -20.62 -2.60 -15.68
N ARG A 107 -19.65 -1.68 -15.68
CA ARG A 107 -19.93 -0.25 -15.63
C ARG A 107 -20.84 0.22 -16.75
N ASP A 108 -20.62 -0.29 -17.98
CA ASP A 108 -21.42 0.04 -19.15
C ASP A 108 -22.82 -0.58 -19.06
N GLY A 109 -22.96 -1.74 -18.45
CA GLY A 109 -24.24 -2.38 -18.14
C GLY A 109 -25.06 -1.58 -17.12
N VAL A 110 -24.40 -1.02 -16.11
CA VAL A 110 -25.06 -0.12 -15.14
C VAL A 110 -25.53 1.15 -15.82
N ASP A 111 -24.72 1.77 -16.67
CA ASP A 111 -25.10 2.96 -17.44
C ASP A 111 -26.33 2.70 -18.32
N ARG A 112 -26.30 1.59 -19.06
CA ARG A 112 -27.46 1.18 -19.91
C ARG A 112 -28.72 0.94 -19.09
N LEU A 113 -28.61 0.31 -17.91
CA LEU A 113 -29.74 0.09 -17.01
C LEU A 113 -30.35 1.42 -16.55
N LEU A 114 -29.53 2.38 -16.15
CA LEU A 114 -30.01 3.70 -15.73
C LEU A 114 -30.60 4.48 -16.89
N ALA A 115 -29.96 4.48 -18.06
CA ALA A 115 -30.45 5.14 -19.27
C ALA A 115 -31.81 4.58 -19.75
N GLN A 116 -32.02 3.26 -19.68
CA GLN A 116 -33.30 2.61 -19.99
C GLN A 116 -34.45 3.07 -19.07
N ASN A 117 -34.11 3.49 -17.84
CA ASN A 117 -35.07 4.06 -16.90
C ASN A 117 -35.16 5.60 -17.00
N GLY A 118 -34.56 6.21 -18.03
CA GLY A 118 -34.58 7.66 -18.22
C GLY A 118 -33.69 8.45 -17.26
N ILE A 119 -32.71 7.80 -16.61
CA ILE A 119 -31.87 8.38 -15.58
C ILE A 119 -30.51 8.72 -16.18
N ALA A 120 -30.10 9.99 -16.07
CA ALA A 120 -28.76 10.46 -16.43
C ALA A 120 -27.98 10.76 -15.16
N VAL A 121 -26.79 10.20 -15.04
CA VAL A 121 -25.84 10.41 -13.94
C VAL A 121 -24.50 10.90 -14.48
N SER A 122 -23.72 11.60 -13.67
CA SER A 122 -22.35 11.97 -14.03
C SER A 122 -21.42 10.76 -14.04
N ASP A 123 -20.28 10.88 -14.72
CA ASP A 123 -19.27 9.80 -14.78
C ASP A 123 -18.73 9.40 -13.41
N THR A 124 -18.59 10.37 -12.50
CA THR A 124 -18.19 10.13 -11.10
C THR A 124 -19.27 9.40 -10.31
N GLU A 125 -20.53 9.77 -10.47
CA GLU A 125 -21.66 9.09 -9.83
C GLU A 125 -21.80 7.65 -10.37
N LEU A 126 -21.70 7.45 -11.69
CA LEU A 126 -21.74 6.13 -12.30
C LEU A 126 -20.66 5.21 -11.74
N THR A 127 -19.44 5.72 -11.59
CA THR A 127 -18.34 4.98 -10.99
C THR A 127 -18.63 4.62 -9.53
N ALA A 128 -19.14 5.56 -8.75
CA ALA A 128 -19.51 5.32 -7.35
C ALA A 128 -20.65 4.28 -7.22
N ILE A 129 -21.67 4.37 -8.07
CA ILE A 129 -22.79 3.42 -8.14
C ILE A 129 -22.28 2.01 -8.48
N HIS A 130 -21.39 1.87 -9.47
CA HIS A 130 -20.83 0.59 -9.84
C HIS A 130 -19.99 -0.03 -8.72
N ILE A 131 -19.14 0.76 -8.06
CA ILE A 131 -18.32 0.31 -6.92
C ILE A 131 -19.20 -0.16 -5.75
N GLU A 132 -20.25 0.62 -5.40
CA GLU A 132 -21.14 0.30 -4.28
C GLU A 132 -22.01 -0.91 -4.56
N SER A 133 -22.56 -1.03 -5.77
CA SER A 133 -23.43 -2.13 -6.17
C SER A 133 -22.67 -3.41 -6.55
N ARG A 134 -21.39 -3.31 -6.90
CA ARG A 134 -20.60 -4.42 -7.47
C ARG A 134 -21.30 -5.10 -8.66
N GLY A 135 -22.10 -4.36 -9.42
CA GLY A 135 -22.89 -4.88 -10.53
C GLY A 135 -24.09 -5.75 -10.13
N CYS A 136 -24.42 -5.86 -8.83
CA CYS A 136 -25.56 -6.63 -8.36
C CYS A 136 -26.88 -5.96 -8.77
N ALA A 137 -27.80 -6.70 -9.33
CA ALA A 137 -29.05 -6.17 -9.89
C ALA A 137 -29.99 -5.60 -8.83
N LEU A 138 -30.04 -6.16 -7.61
CA LEU A 138 -30.97 -5.72 -6.55
C LEU A 138 -30.72 -4.26 -6.13
N PRO A 139 -29.51 -3.86 -5.65
CA PRO A 139 -29.28 -2.48 -5.28
C PRO A 139 -29.42 -1.52 -6.47
N LEU A 140 -29.08 -1.95 -7.69
CA LEU A 140 -29.25 -1.14 -8.90
C LEU A 140 -30.71 -0.91 -9.26
N SER A 141 -31.57 -1.92 -9.11
CA SER A 141 -33.01 -1.80 -9.35
C SER A 141 -33.69 -0.90 -8.32
N LEU A 142 -33.29 -1.02 -7.05
CA LEU A 142 -33.76 -0.13 -5.98
C LEU A 142 -33.36 1.31 -6.25
N LEU A 143 -32.07 1.53 -6.59
CA LEU A 143 -31.55 2.84 -6.95
C LEU A 143 -32.29 3.45 -8.14
N ALA A 144 -32.46 2.69 -9.22
CA ALA A 144 -33.15 3.17 -10.41
C ALA A 144 -34.60 3.59 -10.08
N ARG A 145 -35.32 2.86 -9.22
CA ARG A 145 -36.67 3.22 -8.77
C ARG A 145 -36.69 4.58 -8.03
N HIS A 146 -35.77 4.83 -7.10
CA HIS A 146 -35.67 6.07 -6.36
C HIS A 146 -35.29 7.26 -7.27
N LEU A 147 -34.31 7.07 -8.14
CA LEU A 147 -33.88 8.10 -9.09
C LEU A 147 -34.99 8.45 -10.10
N ALA A 148 -35.75 7.45 -10.58
CA ALA A 148 -36.92 7.67 -11.45
C ALA A 148 -38.06 8.41 -10.74
N ALA A 149 -38.16 8.30 -9.41
CA ALA A 149 -39.10 9.08 -8.59
C ALA A 149 -38.63 10.53 -8.35
N GLY A 150 -37.45 10.91 -8.89
CA GLY A 150 -36.92 12.28 -8.81
C GLY A 150 -35.95 12.53 -7.66
N GLU A 151 -35.57 11.51 -6.90
CA GLU A 151 -34.55 11.67 -5.86
C GLU A 151 -33.16 11.83 -6.51
N LYS A 152 -32.26 12.54 -5.83
CA LYS A 152 -30.87 12.72 -6.31
C LYS A 152 -29.94 11.71 -5.65
N TYR A 153 -28.95 11.21 -6.43
CA TYR A 153 -27.91 10.34 -5.88
C TYR A 153 -27.16 11.05 -4.75
N SER A 154 -27.08 10.41 -3.59
CA SER A 154 -26.45 10.91 -2.39
C SER A 154 -26.12 9.78 -1.41
N SER A 155 -25.26 10.04 -0.43
CA SER A 155 -24.99 9.10 0.66
C SER A 155 -26.26 8.73 1.45
N ALA A 156 -27.16 9.68 1.67
CA ALA A 156 -28.43 9.44 2.35
C ALA A 156 -29.32 8.47 1.56
N LEU A 157 -29.40 8.63 0.23
CA LEU A 157 -30.14 7.69 -0.63
C LEU A 157 -29.51 6.30 -0.62
N THR A 158 -28.20 6.22 -0.65
CA THR A 158 -27.47 4.94 -0.55
C THR A 158 -27.81 4.21 0.76
N ASP A 159 -27.94 4.93 1.87
CA ASP A 159 -28.34 4.34 3.15
C ASP A 159 -29.80 3.87 3.17
N VAL A 160 -30.70 4.55 2.46
CA VAL A 160 -32.11 4.10 2.28
C VAL A 160 -32.13 2.80 1.50
N ILE A 161 -31.46 2.75 0.34
CA ILE A 161 -31.37 1.56 -0.52
C ILE A 161 -30.77 0.38 0.24
N ARG A 162 -29.75 0.63 1.05
CA ARG A 162 -29.11 -0.40 1.88
C ARG A 162 -30.09 -1.01 2.88
N ARG A 163 -30.93 -0.19 3.53
CA ARG A 163 -31.96 -0.68 4.46
C ARG A 163 -33.03 -1.49 3.75
N GLU A 164 -33.52 -1.05 2.59
CA GLU A 164 -34.48 -1.82 1.78
C GLU A 164 -33.89 -3.17 1.36
N MET A 165 -32.63 -3.18 0.89
CA MET A 165 -31.92 -4.39 0.50
C MET A 165 -31.75 -5.35 1.70
N TYR A 166 -31.46 -4.83 2.90
CA TYR A 166 -31.35 -5.65 4.11
C TYR A 166 -32.69 -6.28 4.50
N SER A 167 -33.79 -5.58 4.32
CA SER A 167 -35.13 -6.14 4.52
C SER A 167 -35.39 -7.30 3.54
N HIS A 168 -34.96 -7.17 2.29
CA HIS A 168 -35.06 -8.26 1.33
C HIS A 168 -34.20 -9.49 1.70
N PHE A 169 -32.99 -9.28 2.20
CA PHE A 169 -32.14 -10.38 2.69
C PHE A 169 -32.73 -11.05 3.93
N ASP A 170 -33.31 -10.29 4.85
CA ASP A 170 -34.02 -10.82 6.02
C ASP A 170 -35.16 -11.74 5.57
N GLU A 171 -36.04 -11.28 4.70
CA GLU A 171 -37.26 -11.97 4.30
C GLU A 171 -36.96 -13.19 3.39
N LEU A 172 -36.10 -13.03 2.40
CA LEU A 172 -35.91 -14.03 1.33
C LEU A 172 -34.80 -15.04 1.61
N VAL A 173 -33.88 -14.73 2.52
CA VAL A 173 -32.70 -15.58 2.76
C VAL A 173 -32.62 -15.92 4.26
N PHE A 174 -32.43 -14.96 5.10
CA PHE A 174 -32.08 -15.16 6.49
C PHE A 174 -33.19 -15.81 7.32
N SER A 175 -34.44 -15.37 7.16
CA SER A 175 -35.60 -15.95 7.88
C SER A 175 -35.90 -17.40 7.52
N ARG A 176 -35.40 -17.86 6.38
CA ARG A 176 -35.60 -19.24 5.87
C ARG A 176 -34.56 -20.25 6.38
N MET A 177 -33.45 -19.76 6.96
CA MET A 177 -32.43 -20.61 7.57
C MET A 177 -32.82 -21.06 8.96
N ASP A 178 -32.29 -22.21 9.39
CA ASP A 178 -32.38 -22.63 10.79
C ASP A 178 -31.56 -21.71 11.71
N LEU A 179 -31.82 -21.78 13.01
CA LEU A 179 -31.20 -20.88 14.01
C LEU A 179 -29.69 -21.08 14.11
N GLU A 180 -29.20 -22.32 13.97
CA GLU A 180 -27.75 -22.60 14.07
C GLU A 180 -27.01 -21.99 12.88
N THR A 181 -27.54 -22.18 11.67
CA THR A 181 -26.97 -21.61 10.43
C THR A 181 -27.00 -20.07 10.43
N ARG A 182 -28.11 -19.46 10.89
CA ARG A 182 -28.19 -17.99 11.04
C ARG A 182 -27.11 -17.46 11.96
N ARG A 183 -27.00 -18.08 13.13
CA ARG A 183 -26.01 -17.68 14.13
C ARG A 183 -24.58 -17.83 13.58
N LEU A 184 -24.27 -18.98 12.99
CA LEU A 184 -22.96 -19.24 12.38
C LEU A 184 -22.63 -18.21 11.30
N ALA A 185 -23.57 -17.90 10.39
CA ALA A 185 -23.38 -16.92 9.33
C ALA A 185 -23.06 -15.52 9.86
N MET A 186 -23.76 -15.08 10.92
CA MET A 186 -23.45 -13.80 11.55
C MET A 186 -22.11 -13.80 12.28
N GLU A 187 -21.81 -14.85 13.05
CA GLU A 187 -20.57 -14.96 13.84
C GLU A 187 -19.31 -15.03 12.97
N LEU A 188 -19.41 -15.53 11.74
CA LEU A 188 -18.31 -15.58 10.78
C LEU A 188 -18.11 -14.30 9.96
N ALA A 189 -19.10 -13.43 9.90
CA ALA A 189 -19.04 -12.22 9.07
C ALA A 189 -17.84 -11.28 9.37
N PRO A 190 -17.34 -11.13 10.61
CA PRO A 190 -16.13 -10.37 10.91
C PRO A 190 -14.84 -10.96 10.33
N PHE A 191 -14.80 -12.28 10.12
CA PHE A 191 -13.58 -13.02 9.81
C PHE A 191 -13.55 -13.47 8.34
N GLU A 192 -12.73 -12.89 7.53
CA GLU A 192 -12.57 -13.27 6.12
C GLU A 192 -11.08 -13.28 5.71
N PRO A 193 -10.67 -14.28 4.91
CA PRO A 193 -11.40 -15.51 4.58
C PRO A 193 -11.51 -16.46 5.79
N PHE A 194 -12.49 -17.35 5.77
CA PHE A 194 -12.70 -18.34 6.83
C PHE A 194 -12.88 -19.76 6.28
N GLY A 195 -12.52 -20.73 7.09
CA GLY A 195 -12.72 -22.16 6.81
C GLY A 195 -13.47 -22.88 7.93
N PRO A 196 -13.69 -24.19 7.79
CA PRO A 196 -14.40 -24.99 8.78
C PRO A 196 -13.76 -24.96 10.18
N GLU A 197 -12.43 -24.85 10.27
CA GLU A 197 -11.72 -24.80 11.54
C GLU A 197 -11.98 -23.49 12.29
N LEU A 198 -11.85 -22.34 11.62
CA LEU A 198 -12.20 -21.05 12.19
C LEU A 198 -13.69 -21.04 12.62
N ALA A 199 -14.56 -21.54 11.75
CA ALA A 199 -15.99 -21.61 12.01
C ALA A 199 -16.29 -22.39 13.30
N ARG A 200 -15.62 -23.52 13.51
CA ARG A 200 -15.76 -24.34 14.73
C ARG A 200 -15.30 -23.62 15.99
N ILE A 201 -14.13 -22.96 15.92
CA ILE A 201 -13.55 -22.26 17.08
C ILE A 201 -14.39 -21.01 17.44
N VAL A 202 -14.78 -20.23 16.44
CA VAL A 202 -15.51 -18.97 16.64
C VAL A 202 -16.93 -19.24 17.14
N SER A 203 -17.65 -20.20 16.55
CA SER A 203 -19.03 -20.52 16.96
C SER A 203 -19.11 -21.46 18.16
N GLY A 204 -18.05 -22.25 18.44
CA GLY A 204 -18.07 -23.33 19.42
C GLY A 204 -18.94 -24.54 18.98
N ASN A 205 -19.31 -24.60 17.69
CA ASN A 205 -20.17 -25.67 17.15
C ASN A 205 -19.32 -26.70 16.40
N SER A 206 -19.35 -27.95 16.85
CA SER A 206 -18.62 -29.06 16.21
C SER A 206 -19.10 -29.35 14.77
N ARG A 207 -20.35 -29.01 14.43
CA ARG A 207 -20.96 -29.21 13.12
C ARG A 207 -20.82 -28.02 12.20
N ALA A 208 -20.00 -27.03 12.54
CA ALA A 208 -19.86 -25.80 11.75
C ALA A 208 -19.47 -26.05 10.29
N GLY A 209 -18.66 -27.07 10.01
CA GLY A 209 -18.31 -27.47 8.64
C GLY A 209 -19.52 -27.92 7.83
N GLU A 210 -20.33 -28.81 8.38
CA GLU A 210 -21.58 -29.31 7.73
C GLU A 210 -22.55 -28.16 7.48
N LEU A 211 -22.71 -27.25 8.45
CA LEU A 211 -23.58 -26.09 8.32
C LEU A 211 -23.10 -25.12 7.24
N LEU A 212 -21.79 -24.95 7.07
CA LEU A 212 -21.22 -24.13 5.98
C LEU A 212 -21.48 -24.74 4.61
N GLU A 213 -21.32 -26.06 4.47
CA GLU A 213 -21.63 -26.76 3.22
C GLU A 213 -23.11 -26.66 2.88
N GLN A 214 -23.99 -26.88 3.85
CA GLN A 214 -25.43 -26.72 3.66
C GLN A 214 -25.79 -25.29 3.28
N PHE A 215 -25.24 -24.30 4.00
CA PHE A 215 -25.46 -22.88 3.74
C PHE A 215 -25.03 -22.50 2.32
N GLN A 216 -23.88 -22.98 1.85
CA GLN A 216 -23.41 -22.75 0.49
C GLN A 216 -24.31 -23.44 -0.55
N ALA A 217 -24.73 -24.66 -0.29
CA ALA A 217 -25.60 -25.41 -1.19
C ALA A 217 -26.97 -24.71 -1.38
N GLU A 218 -27.51 -24.10 -0.33
CA GLU A 218 -28.84 -23.48 -0.36
C GLU A 218 -28.84 -22.03 -0.84
N THR A 219 -27.71 -21.29 -0.65
CA THR A 219 -27.72 -19.82 -0.85
C THR A 219 -26.72 -19.31 -1.87
N SER A 220 -25.67 -20.05 -2.20
CA SER A 220 -24.47 -19.56 -2.93
C SER A 220 -23.90 -18.26 -2.36
N ALA A 221 -24.14 -17.98 -1.08
CA ALA A 221 -23.73 -16.74 -0.44
C ALA A 221 -22.24 -16.70 -0.13
N LEU A 222 -21.56 -17.86 -0.18
CA LEU A 222 -20.12 -17.98 -0.02
C LEU A 222 -19.43 -18.01 -1.37
N ARG A 223 -18.31 -17.33 -1.44
CA ARG A 223 -17.39 -17.32 -2.57
C ARG A 223 -16.15 -18.14 -2.19
N PRO A 224 -15.81 -19.22 -2.91
CA PRO A 224 -14.59 -19.96 -2.63
C PRO A 224 -13.36 -19.10 -2.96
N GLU A 225 -12.39 -19.04 -2.05
CA GLU A 225 -11.11 -18.33 -2.22
C GLU A 225 -9.99 -19.34 -2.50
N ARG A 226 -9.96 -20.43 -1.72
CA ARG A 226 -9.03 -21.57 -1.84
C ARG A 226 -9.77 -22.84 -1.44
N ILE A 227 -9.06 -23.98 -1.45
CA ILE A 227 -9.61 -25.24 -0.92
C ILE A 227 -9.98 -25.00 0.55
N ASP A 228 -11.23 -25.32 0.90
CA ASP A 228 -11.82 -25.15 2.24
C ASP A 228 -11.74 -23.74 2.83
N SER A 229 -11.67 -22.72 1.98
CA SER A 229 -11.65 -21.31 2.39
C SER A 229 -12.68 -20.49 1.63
N TYR A 230 -13.47 -19.71 2.37
CA TYR A 230 -14.63 -18.99 1.86
C TYR A 230 -14.61 -17.53 2.30
N SER A 231 -15.21 -16.69 1.47
CA SER A 231 -15.60 -15.31 1.80
C SER A 231 -17.07 -15.10 1.45
N TYR A 232 -17.76 -14.20 2.15
CA TYR A 232 -19.09 -13.80 1.74
C TYR A 232 -19.07 -12.91 0.50
N TRP A 233 -20.16 -12.89 -0.24
CA TRP A 233 -20.38 -11.81 -1.18
C TRP A 233 -20.44 -10.47 -0.43
N PRO A 234 -19.72 -9.41 -0.86
CA PRO A 234 -19.50 -8.20 -0.05
C PRO A 234 -20.78 -7.52 0.43
N ILE A 235 -21.84 -7.54 -0.39
CA ILE A 235 -23.13 -6.95 -0.05
C ILE A 235 -23.81 -7.74 1.07
N PHE A 236 -23.79 -9.08 0.99
CA PHE A 236 -24.38 -9.94 2.00
C PHE A 236 -23.56 -9.94 3.30
N ARG A 237 -22.24 -9.86 3.22
CA ARG A 237 -21.39 -9.67 4.40
C ARG A 237 -21.75 -8.40 5.18
N ARG A 238 -21.92 -7.28 4.46
CA ARG A 238 -22.34 -6.01 5.10
C ARG A 238 -23.67 -6.12 5.83
N TYR A 239 -24.62 -6.87 5.25
CA TYR A 239 -25.88 -7.17 5.91
C TYR A 239 -25.68 -8.00 7.19
N LEU A 240 -24.87 -9.07 7.15
CA LEU A 240 -24.60 -9.92 8.31
C LEU A 240 -23.88 -9.16 9.42
N LEU A 241 -22.91 -8.30 9.11
CA LEU A 241 -22.24 -7.43 10.08
C LEU A 241 -23.21 -6.47 10.75
N TRP A 242 -24.06 -5.79 9.95
CA TRP A 242 -25.09 -4.90 10.48
C TRP A 242 -26.07 -5.63 11.40
N LYS A 243 -26.42 -6.87 11.07
CA LYS A 243 -27.31 -7.70 11.87
C LYS A 243 -26.63 -8.19 13.15
N LEU A 244 -25.38 -8.61 13.06
CA LEU A 244 -24.56 -9.04 14.20
C LEU A 244 -24.47 -7.92 15.26
N GLU A 245 -24.17 -6.71 14.85
CA GLU A 245 -24.05 -5.54 15.75
C GLU A 245 -25.37 -5.18 16.44
N ARG A 246 -26.51 -5.50 15.84
CA ARG A 246 -27.84 -5.18 16.40
C ARG A 246 -28.40 -6.30 17.28
N GLU A 247 -28.08 -7.54 16.99
CA GLU A 247 -28.66 -8.69 17.69
C GLU A 247 -27.80 -9.21 18.84
N GLN A 248 -26.50 -8.87 18.84
CA GLN A 248 -25.58 -9.31 19.88
C GLN A 248 -25.28 -8.19 20.87
N ASP A 249 -25.22 -8.54 22.14
CA ASP A 249 -24.72 -7.65 23.18
C ASP A 249 -23.20 -7.48 23.11
N GLU A 250 -22.70 -6.43 23.71
CA GLU A 250 -21.26 -6.12 23.70
C GLU A 250 -20.37 -7.24 24.29
N ALA A 251 -20.86 -7.91 25.32
CA ALA A 251 -20.11 -9.00 25.97
C ALA A 251 -19.94 -10.21 25.03
N ARG A 252 -20.98 -10.55 24.27
CA ARG A 252 -20.92 -11.61 23.26
C ARG A 252 -20.04 -11.25 22.10
N LEU A 253 -20.08 -10.00 21.63
CA LEU A 253 -19.20 -9.52 20.58
C LEU A 253 -17.74 -9.58 21.03
N ARG A 254 -17.43 -9.15 22.24
CA ARG A 254 -16.08 -9.26 22.81
C ARG A 254 -15.63 -10.72 22.89
N ALA A 255 -16.48 -11.63 23.37
CA ALA A 255 -16.16 -13.05 23.42
C ALA A 255 -15.96 -13.67 22.02
N LEU A 256 -16.73 -13.22 21.02
CA LEU A 256 -16.59 -13.63 19.64
C LEU A 256 -15.21 -13.25 19.08
N TYR A 257 -14.82 -11.98 19.23
CA TYR A 257 -13.51 -11.50 18.80
C TYR A 257 -12.36 -12.16 19.58
N ALA A 258 -12.53 -12.45 20.88
CA ALA A 258 -11.52 -13.18 21.67
C ALA A 258 -11.27 -14.59 21.10
N ARG A 259 -12.33 -15.32 20.69
CA ARG A 259 -12.19 -16.63 20.05
C ARG A 259 -11.53 -16.54 18.66
N GLY A 260 -11.89 -15.53 17.86
CA GLY A 260 -11.22 -15.25 16.60
C GLY A 260 -9.74 -14.94 16.78
N GLY A 261 -9.42 -14.11 17.78
CA GLY A 261 -8.03 -13.79 18.15
C GLY A 261 -7.23 -15.03 18.51
N LEU A 262 -7.81 -15.93 19.31
CA LEU A 262 -7.17 -17.21 19.67
C LEU A 262 -6.88 -18.08 18.43
N TYR A 263 -7.83 -18.17 17.50
CA TYR A 263 -7.60 -18.91 16.25
C TYR A 263 -6.41 -18.34 15.47
N TYR A 264 -6.38 -17.03 15.26
CA TYR A 264 -5.30 -16.38 14.51
C TYR A 264 -3.95 -16.47 15.24
N GLU A 265 -3.94 -16.38 16.58
CA GLU A 265 -2.73 -16.57 17.39
C GLU A 265 -2.17 -18.00 17.24
N LEU A 266 -3.03 -19.03 17.26
CA LEU A 266 -2.62 -20.42 17.05
C LEU A 266 -2.09 -20.71 15.65
N ASN A 267 -2.54 -19.95 14.66
CA ASN A 267 -2.06 -20.01 13.27
C ASN A 267 -0.93 -19.03 12.97
N GLU A 268 -0.36 -18.38 13.98
CA GLU A 268 0.75 -17.42 13.87
C GLU A 268 0.44 -16.17 13.02
N ASP A 269 -0.85 -15.88 12.77
CA ASP A 269 -1.33 -14.66 12.14
C ASP A 269 -1.54 -13.58 13.21
N TYR A 270 -0.42 -13.00 13.67
CA TYR A 270 -0.44 -12.07 14.81
C TYR A 270 -1.12 -10.74 14.49
N ASP A 271 -1.12 -10.30 13.25
CA ASP A 271 -1.79 -9.06 12.84
C ASP A 271 -3.30 -9.17 13.02
N ARG A 272 -3.89 -10.25 12.53
CA ARG A 272 -5.33 -10.51 12.73
C ARG A 272 -5.66 -10.84 14.18
N ALA A 273 -4.78 -11.53 14.87
CA ALA A 273 -4.95 -11.80 16.31
C ALA A 273 -5.03 -10.49 17.10
N LEU A 274 -4.12 -9.53 16.86
CA LEU A 274 -4.12 -8.23 17.49
C LEU A 274 -5.38 -7.41 17.14
N GLU A 275 -5.82 -7.42 15.89
CA GLU A 275 -7.08 -6.77 15.49
C GLU A 275 -8.27 -7.35 16.27
N CYS A 276 -8.35 -8.68 16.38
CA CYS A 276 -9.42 -9.36 17.12
C CYS A 276 -9.34 -9.04 18.61
N TYR A 277 -8.17 -9.12 19.23
CA TYR A 277 -8.03 -8.81 20.65
C TYR A 277 -8.28 -7.33 20.97
N SER A 278 -7.96 -6.41 20.05
CA SER A 278 -8.31 -5.01 20.22
C SER A 278 -9.83 -4.79 20.27
N ARG A 279 -10.57 -5.49 19.41
CA ARG A 279 -12.05 -5.45 19.40
C ARG A 279 -12.67 -6.18 20.59
N SER A 280 -11.99 -7.19 21.13
CA SER A 280 -12.44 -7.86 22.37
C SER A 280 -12.16 -7.03 23.61
N GLY A 281 -11.24 -6.07 23.55
CA GLY A 281 -10.79 -5.28 24.71
C GLY A 281 -9.85 -6.05 25.65
N ASP A 282 -9.23 -7.14 25.18
CA ASP A 282 -8.30 -7.95 25.99
C ASP A 282 -6.89 -7.33 25.97
N SER A 283 -6.68 -6.36 26.87
CA SER A 283 -5.38 -5.67 27.00
C SER A 283 -4.25 -6.62 27.40
N GLY A 284 -4.53 -7.69 28.13
CA GLY A 284 -3.53 -8.69 28.53
C GLY A 284 -2.98 -9.45 27.31
N LYS A 285 -3.87 -9.91 26.44
CA LYS A 285 -3.49 -10.58 25.19
C LYS A 285 -2.78 -9.66 24.22
N ILE A 286 -3.24 -8.41 24.09
CA ILE A 286 -2.54 -7.40 23.28
C ILE A 286 -1.13 -7.21 23.82
N SER A 287 -0.97 -7.03 25.14
CA SER A 287 0.34 -6.87 25.79
C SER A 287 1.27 -8.08 25.52
N GLU A 288 0.78 -9.30 25.66
CA GLU A 288 1.52 -10.53 25.40
C GLU A 288 2.02 -10.60 23.95
N LEU A 289 1.14 -10.32 22.97
CA LEU A 289 1.49 -10.35 21.56
C LEU A 289 2.46 -9.23 21.16
N LEU A 290 2.31 -8.03 21.73
CA LEU A 290 3.25 -6.93 21.47
C LEU A 290 4.64 -7.22 22.01
N VAL A 291 4.74 -7.83 23.21
CA VAL A 291 6.02 -8.30 23.76
C VAL A 291 6.65 -9.32 22.84
N ARG A 292 5.89 -10.35 22.44
CA ARG A 292 6.36 -11.40 21.53
C ARG A 292 6.77 -10.84 20.17
N ASN A 293 5.98 -9.94 19.59
CA ASN A 293 6.30 -9.28 18.32
C ASN A 293 7.61 -8.48 18.40
N SER A 294 7.83 -7.76 19.51
CA SER A 294 9.07 -6.99 19.69
C SER A 294 10.32 -7.87 19.82
N GLU A 295 10.17 -9.10 20.28
CA GLU A 295 11.26 -10.08 20.36
C GLU A 295 11.57 -10.74 19.00
N LEU A 296 10.51 -11.04 18.23
CA LEU A 296 10.64 -11.63 16.89
C LEU A 296 11.16 -10.61 15.87
N HIS A 297 10.78 -9.36 16.03
CA HIS A 297 11.04 -8.29 15.08
C HIS A 297 11.63 -7.05 15.76
N PRO A 298 12.88 -7.09 16.18
CA PRO A 298 13.51 -6.02 16.97
C PRO A 298 13.82 -4.74 16.16
N GLY A 299 13.44 -4.68 14.90
CA GLY A 299 13.63 -3.50 14.06
C GLY A 299 12.64 -2.36 14.38
N LEU A 300 13.04 -1.10 14.10
CA LEU A 300 12.22 0.10 14.36
C LEU A 300 10.89 0.14 13.58
N GLY A 301 10.75 -0.65 12.49
CA GLY A 301 9.57 -0.67 11.64
C GLY A 301 8.29 -1.15 12.32
N HIS A 302 8.39 -2.05 13.28
CA HIS A 302 7.20 -2.62 13.92
C HIS A 302 6.49 -1.66 14.86
N TYR A 303 7.20 -0.71 15.48
CA TYR A 303 6.56 0.27 16.36
C TYR A 303 5.56 1.17 15.62
N ASP A 304 5.88 1.58 14.39
CA ASP A 304 4.98 2.40 13.57
C ASP A 304 3.70 1.65 13.18
N GLU A 305 3.82 0.38 12.81
CA GLU A 305 2.69 -0.49 12.43
C GLU A 305 1.82 -0.86 13.64
N MET A 306 2.45 -1.12 14.78
CA MET A 306 1.79 -1.56 16.01
C MET A 306 1.36 -0.38 16.91
N GLU A 307 1.61 0.89 16.52
CA GLU A 307 1.26 2.06 17.34
C GLU A 307 -0.17 2.04 17.87
N PRO A 308 -1.23 1.73 17.06
CA PRO A 308 -2.59 1.75 17.56
C PRO A 308 -2.79 0.83 18.76
N TYR A 309 -2.16 -0.34 18.74
CA TYR A 309 -2.26 -1.32 19.82
C TYR A 309 -1.49 -0.91 21.06
N TYR A 310 -0.29 -0.32 20.93
CA TYR A 310 0.47 0.26 22.05
C TYR A 310 -0.32 1.39 22.74
N ARG A 311 -0.97 2.28 21.96
CA ARG A 311 -1.77 3.39 22.50
C ARG A 311 -3.07 2.94 23.18
N MET A 312 -3.55 1.75 22.91
CA MET A 312 -4.74 1.16 23.57
C MET A 312 -4.42 0.58 24.94
N LEU A 313 -3.15 0.25 25.22
CA LEU A 313 -2.79 -0.38 26.49
C LEU A 313 -2.97 0.60 27.66
N PRO A 314 -3.58 0.15 28.78
CA PRO A 314 -3.57 0.90 30.02
C PRO A 314 -2.13 1.12 30.51
N GLU A 315 -1.84 2.28 31.11
CA GLU A 315 -0.50 2.63 31.60
C GLU A 315 0.06 1.58 32.58
N ARG A 316 -0.80 1.00 33.41
CA ARG A 316 -0.42 -0.09 34.32
C ARG A 316 0.15 -1.31 33.61
N GLU A 317 -0.41 -1.66 32.44
CA GLU A 317 0.08 -2.79 31.63
C GLU A 317 1.46 -2.44 31.03
N ILE A 318 1.62 -1.24 30.53
CA ILE A 318 2.92 -0.75 29.98
C ILE A 318 3.99 -0.79 31.08
N LEU A 319 3.69 -0.25 32.27
CA LEU A 319 4.62 -0.20 33.39
C LEU A 319 4.95 -1.57 34.01
N SER A 320 4.19 -2.60 33.67
CA SER A 320 4.46 -3.98 34.13
C SER A 320 5.63 -4.65 33.40
N SER A 321 5.98 -4.18 32.19
CA SER A 321 6.94 -4.84 31.29
C SER A 321 8.03 -3.91 30.80
N PRO A 322 9.32 -4.22 31.04
CA PRO A 322 10.45 -3.45 30.49
C PRO A 322 10.42 -3.35 28.97
N VAL A 323 9.85 -4.37 28.29
CA VAL A 323 9.68 -4.41 26.82
C VAL A 323 8.72 -3.33 26.37
N LEU A 324 7.55 -3.23 27.03
CA LEU A 324 6.52 -2.26 26.65
C LEU A 324 6.96 -0.83 27.00
N ILE A 325 7.63 -0.63 28.13
CA ILE A 325 8.15 0.70 28.49
C ILE A 325 9.18 1.16 27.45
N GLN A 326 10.13 0.29 27.07
CA GLN A 326 11.08 0.59 26.00
C GLN A 326 10.38 0.91 24.68
N ALA A 327 9.38 0.10 24.32
CA ALA A 327 8.63 0.28 23.08
C ALA A 327 7.92 1.63 23.04
N MET A 328 7.29 2.04 24.15
CA MET A 328 6.64 3.36 24.26
C MET A 328 7.64 4.51 24.14
N SER A 329 8.83 4.41 24.78
CA SER A 329 9.88 5.41 24.63
C SER A 329 10.32 5.56 23.17
N MET A 330 10.53 4.45 22.48
CA MET A 330 10.91 4.47 21.07
C MET A 330 9.77 4.99 20.18
N LEU A 331 8.54 4.56 20.42
CA LEU A 331 7.36 4.99 19.66
C LEU A 331 7.14 6.50 19.74
N ASP A 332 7.22 7.07 20.95
CA ASP A 332 7.09 8.51 21.16
C ASP A 332 8.22 9.27 20.44
N ALA A 333 9.47 8.79 20.54
CA ALA A 333 10.58 9.36 19.80
C ALA A 333 10.37 9.32 18.27
N MET A 334 9.84 8.23 17.73
CA MET A 334 9.51 8.10 16.30
C MET A 334 8.37 9.01 15.85
N CYS A 335 7.50 9.41 16.77
CA CYS A 335 6.44 10.40 16.55
C CYS A 335 6.89 11.83 16.85
N MET A 336 8.16 12.06 17.13
CA MET A 336 8.76 13.34 17.54
C MET A 336 8.25 13.89 18.90
N ASP A 337 7.62 13.06 19.70
CA ASP A 337 7.31 13.37 21.11
C ASP A 337 8.51 12.98 21.99
N TYR A 338 9.51 13.85 22.00
CA TYR A 338 10.74 13.57 22.75
C TYR A 338 10.55 13.67 24.26
N GLU A 339 9.62 14.51 24.74
CA GLU A 339 9.27 14.60 26.16
C GLU A 339 8.58 13.31 26.64
N GLY A 340 7.62 12.78 25.88
CA GLY A 340 7.00 11.49 26.13
C GLY A 340 8.02 10.35 26.13
N SER A 341 8.93 10.36 25.15
CA SER A 341 10.03 9.39 25.06
C SER A 341 10.92 9.39 26.33
N GLU A 342 11.35 10.56 26.79
CA GLU A 342 12.19 10.66 27.99
C GLU A 342 11.41 10.31 29.27
N ARG A 343 10.12 10.57 29.36
CA ARG A 343 9.27 10.12 30.46
C ARG A 343 9.28 8.60 30.58
N TRP A 344 9.09 7.89 29.46
CA TRP A 344 9.15 6.42 29.45
C TRP A 344 10.55 5.88 29.70
N TYR A 345 11.59 6.57 29.22
CA TYR A 345 12.98 6.24 29.56
C TYR A 345 13.21 6.34 31.06
N GLY A 346 12.72 7.42 31.71
CA GLY A 346 12.74 7.57 33.15
C GLY A 346 12.02 6.43 33.88
N ALA A 347 10.80 6.10 33.46
CA ALA A 347 10.03 4.99 34.02
C ALA A 347 10.79 3.65 33.92
N LEU A 348 11.50 3.39 32.80
CA LEU A 348 12.34 2.19 32.64
C LEU A 348 13.53 2.21 33.58
N SER A 349 14.15 3.38 33.83
CA SER A 349 15.23 3.55 34.78
C SER A 349 14.78 3.28 36.22
N ASP A 350 13.60 3.79 36.60
CA ASP A 350 12.97 3.53 37.89
C ASP A 350 12.61 2.06 38.06
N PHE A 351 12.08 1.41 37.00
CA PHE A 351 11.83 0.00 37.01
C PHE A 351 13.09 -0.83 37.27
N ALA A 352 14.21 -0.47 36.65
CA ALA A 352 15.51 -1.14 36.82
C ALA A 352 16.12 -0.90 38.22
N SER A 353 15.97 0.30 38.81
CA SER A 353 16.56 0.69 40.09
C SER A 353 15.76 0.24 41.31
N SER A 354 14.42 0.10 41.17
CA SER A 354 13.53 -0.33 42.26
C SER A 354 13.67 -1.81 42.62
N ARG A 355 14.38 -2.60 41.83
CA ARG A 355 14.53 -4.05 41.96
C ARG A 355 15.98 -4.45 42.28
N ARG A 356 16.17 -5.64 42.85
CA ARG A 356 17.51 -6.17 43.12
C ARG A 356 18.28 -6.39 41.83
N ARG A 357 19.60 -6.14 41.85
CA ARG A 357 20.48 -6.34 40.69
C ARG A 357 20.42 -7.76 40.07
N SER A 358 20.16 -8.76 40.93
CA SER A 358 20.03 -10.18 40.53
C SER A 358 18.68 -10.53 39.88
N ASP A 359 17.69 -9.64 39.94
CA ASP A 359 16.38 -9.83 39.33
C ASP A 359 16.49 -9.83 37.80
N MET A 360 15.89 -10.83 37.15
CA MET A 360 15.91 -10.96 35.70
C MET A 360 15.23 -9.79 35.02
N ALA A 361 14.10 -9.31 35.53
CA ALA A 361 13.37 -8.19 34.96
C ALA A 361 14.18 -6.87 35.10
N ALA A 362 14.89 -6.68 36.22
CA ALA A 362 15.80 -5.55 36.38
C ALA A 362 17.01 -5.62 35.44
N ARG A 363 17.52 -6.82 35.18
CA ARG A 363 18.59 -7.03 34.19
C ARG A 363 18.10 -6.75 32.77
N GLU A 364 16.91 -7.18 32.44
CA GLU A 364 16.27 -6.88 31.17
C GLU A 364 16.06 -5.37 30.98
N ALA A 365 15.53 -4.68 32.00
CA ALA A 365 15.36 -3.23 31.97
C ALA A 365 16.69 -2.50 31.74
N ARG A 366 17.78 -2.91 32.40
CA ARG A 366 19.12 -2.35 32.14
C ARG A 366 19.62 -2.61 30.71
N SER A 367 19.31 -3.78 30.16
CA SER A 367 19.65 -4.13 28.77
C SER A 367 18.93 -3.20 27.79
N ARG A 368 17.64 -2.93 28.06
CA ARG A 368 16.79 -2.08 27.24
C ARG A 368 17.14 -0.59 27.39
N LEU A 369 17.54 -0.14 28.56
CA LEU A 369 18.10 1.21 28.74
C LEU A 369 19.36 1.41 27.90
N ALA A 370 20.31 0.47 27.98
CA ALA A 370 21.52 0.53 27.16
C ALA A 370 21.21 0.51 25.66
N TRP A 371 20.16 -0.22 25.26
CA TRP A 371 19.68 -0.22 23.88
C TRP A 371 19.07 1.14 23.49
N LEU A 372 18.22 1.74 24.33
CA LEU A 372 17.64 3.07 24.09
C LEU A 372 18.71 4.16 23.99
N ASP A 373 19.75 4.10 24.83
CA ASP A 373 20.87 5.04 24.76
C ASP A 373 21.57 5.03 23.39
N LEU A 374 21.60 3.88 22.73
CA LEU A 374 22.17 3.73 21.40
C LEU A 374 21.16 4.02 20.28
N ALA A 375 19.87 3.66 20.47
CA ALA A 375 18.88 3.63 19.40
C ALA A 375 18.03 4.90 19.29
N LEU A 376 17.77 5.63 20.39
CA LEU A 376 16.86 6.78 20.36
C LEU A 376 17.35 7.85 19.37
N PRO A 377 16.48 8.30 18.43
CA PRO A 377 16.85 9.21 17.35
C PRO A 377 17.43 10.55 17.84
N GLN A 378 16.90 11.09 18.93
CA GLN A 378 17.35 12.37 19.53
C GLN A 378 18.69 12.27 20.27
N ARG A 379 19.19 11.07 20.56
CA ARG A 379 20.51 10.90 21.17
C ARG A 379 21.61 11.10 20.12
N SER A 380 22.55 12.01 20.35
CA SER A 380 23.62 12.31 19.40
C SER A 380 24.57 11.12 19.18
N VAL A 381 25.18 11.04 18.01
CA VAL A 381 26.19 10.01 17.72
C VAL A 381 27.52 10.27 18.43
N GLU A 382 27.83 11.52 18.76
CA GLU A 382 29.01 11.86 19.60
C GLU A 382 28.88 11.21 20.98
N GLY A 383 27.68 11.28 21.61
CA GLY A 383 27.43 10.62 22.89
C GLY A 383 27.58 9.10 22.86
N MET A 384 27.41 8.47 21.68
CA MET A 384 27.62 7.03 21.52
C MET A 384 29.09 6.62 21.78
N LEU A 385 30.08 7.49 21.51
CA LEU A 385 31.50 7.19 21.78
C LEU A 385 31.79 6.98 23.26
N ASP A 386 31.02 7.62 24.14
CA ASP A 386 31.10 7.44 25.58
C ASP A 386 30.25 6.28 26.10
N THR A 387 29.11 6.05 25.45
CA THR A 387 28.12 5.00 25.81
C THR A 387 28.57 3.61 25.36
N PHE A 388 29.15 3.51 24.18
CA PHE A 388 29.56 2.24 23.58
C PHE A 388 30.57 1.45 24.44
N PRO A 389 31.66 2.03 24.97
CA PRO A 389 32.58 1.33 25.87
C PRO A 389 31.94 0.88 27.19
N LYS A 390 30.94 1.63 27.69
CA LYS A 390 30.20 1.24 28.91
C LYS A 390 29.31 0.01 28.61
N ALA A 391 28.53 0.07 27.53
CA ALA A 391 27.70 -1.06 27.09
C ALA A 391 28.56 -2.31 26.82
N PHE A 392 29.70 -2.16 26.15
CA PHE A 392 30.63 -3.26 25.88
C PHE A 392 31.16 -3.91 27.17
N ARG A 393 31.54 -3.12 28.20
CA ARG A 393 31.96 -3.66 29.50
C ARG A 393 30.85 -4.45 30.19
N LEU A 394 29.62 -3.95 30.18
CA LEU A 394 28.46 -4.62 30.78
C LEU A 394 28.10 -5.91 30.04
N LEU A 395 28.22 -5.91 28.71
CA LEU A 395 28.03 -7.10 27.88
C LEU A 395 29.07 -8.18 28.21
N LYS A 396 30.38 -7.77 28.31
CA LYS A 396 31.48 -8.68 28.65
C LYS A 396 31.35 -9.24 30.06
N ALA A 397 30.84 -8.47 30.98
CA ALA A 397 30.51 -8.90 32.35
C ALA A 397 29.23 -9.74 32.43
N LYS A 398 28.52 -9.94 31.33
CA LYS A 398 27.21 -10.63 31.26
C LYS A 398 26.13 -9.97 32.14
N GLU A 399 26.28 -8.68 32.45
CA GLU A 399 25.29 -7.92 33.22
C GLU A 399 24.11 -7.46 32.39
N ILE A 400 24.28 -7.32 31.08
CA ILE A 400 23.23 -7.00 30.11
C ILE A 400 23.32 -7.96 28.91
N LYS A 401 22.21 -8.06 28.19
CA LYS A 401 22.11 -8.69 26.86
C LYS A 401 21.36 -7.71 25.94
N LEU A 402 22.05 -7.11 24.99
CA LEU A 402 21.39 -6.18 24.06
C LEU A 402 20.37 -6.94 23.21
N PRO A 403 19.15 -6.43 23.10
CA PRO A 403 18.23 -6.84 22.05
C PRO A 403 18.85 -6.61 20.67
N SER A 404 18.37 -7.31 19.66
CA SER A 404 18.80 -7.11 18.27
C SER A 404 18.62 -5.64 17.86
N PHE A 405 19.51 -5.14 17.02
CA PHE A 405 19.64 -3.73 16.69
C PHE A 405 19.55 -3.53 15.18
N SER A 406 18.63 -2.71 14.69
CA SER A 406 18.60 -2.33 13.27
C SER A 406 19.35 -1.03 13.07
N VAL A 407 20.54 -1.09 12.49
CA VAL A 407 21.38 0.11 12.28
C VAL A 407 20.81 1.02 11.20
N THR A 408 20.21 0.44 10.16
CA THR A 408 19.69 1.18 9.00
C THR A 408 18.26 1.61 9.15
N SER A 409 17.48 0.95 10.01
CA SER A 409 16.01 1.13 10.09
C SER A 409 15.33 0.92 8.73
N CYS A 410 15.70 -0.13 8.02
CA CYS A 410 15.22 -0.46 6.67
C CYS A 410 15.51 0.63 5.61
N LEU A 411 16.54 1.43 5.80
CA LEU A 411 16.98 2.46 4.86
C LEU A 411 18.21 1.99 4.06
N PRO A 412 18.41 2.50 2.84
CA PRO A 412 19.51 2.09 1.97
C PRO A 412 20.83 2.82 2.30
N SER A 413 21.10 3.11 3.57
CA SER A 413 22.27 3.86 4.02
C SER A 413 22.62 3.53 5.46
N LEU A 414 23.90 3.43 5.76
CA LEU A 414 24.43 3.37 7.13
C LEU A 414 24.77 4.76 7.66
N MET A 415 25.35 5.62 6.83
CA MET A 415 25.69 7.00 7.24
C MET A 415 24.43 7.81 7.56
N ASN A 416 23.35 7.58 6.83
CA ASN A 416 22.03 8.20 7.00
C ASN A 416 20.95 7.18 7.34
N GLY A 417 21.27 6.21 8.18
CA GLY A 417 20.37 5.15 8.65
C GLY A 417 19.49 5.55 9.82
N GLY A 418 19.37 4.70 10.83
CA GLY A 418 18.65 5.02 12.08
C GLY A 418 19.14 6.31 12.74
N LYS A 419 20.44 6.57 12.65
CA LYS A 419 21.09 7.83 13.04
C LYS A 419 21.86 8.42 11.86
N ASP A 420 22.26 9.69 12.00
CA ASP A 420 23.16 10.36 11.05
C ASP A 420 24.59 10.33 11.59
N PHE A 421 25.47 9.61 10.90
CA PHE A 421 26.85 9.44 11.31
C PHE A 421 27.80 10.47 10.68
N SER A 422 27.29 11.60 10.15
CA SER A 422 28.09 12.69 9.60
C SER A 422 29.20 13.18 10.56
N PRO A 423 28.96 13.35 11.87
CA PRO A 423 30.02 13.75 12.81
C PRO A 423 31.21 12.76 12.86
N TRP A 424 30.92 11.45 12.68
CA TRP A 424 31.98 10.42 12.67
C TRP A 424 32.82 10.46 11.38
N SER A 425 32.27 10.98 10.28
CA SER A 425 33.00 11.11 9.02
C SER A 425 34.24 11.98 9.12
N ARG A 426 34.28 12.92 10.08
CA ARG A 426 35.48 13.74 10.33
C ARG A 426 36.70 12.95 10.81
N LYS A 427 36.49 11.77 11.37
CA LYS A 427 37.52 10.86 11.91
C LYS A 427 37.35 9.44 11.40
N ASP A 428 36.78 9.26 10.21
CA ASP A 428 36.39 7.97 9.67
C ASP A 428 37.54 6.94 9.60
N ASP A 429 38.73 7.32 9.17
CA ASP A 429 39.91 6.44 9.13
C ASP A 429 40.35 5.95 10.52
N LEU A 430 40.32 6.83 11.53
CA LEU A 430 40.62 6.46 12.89
C LEU A 430 39.55 5.54 13.50
N LEU A 431 38.29 5.91 13.34
CA LEU A 431 37.13 5.12 13.83
C LEU A 431 37.07 3.76 13.18
N TYR A 432 37.30 3.69 11.88
CA TYR A 432 37.36 2.41 11.17
C TYR A 432 38.44 1.48 11.74
N LYS A 433 39.67 2.00 11.99
CA LYS A 433 40.76 1.20 12.56
C LYS A 433 40.48 0.72 13.98
N THR A 434 39.81 1.55 14.80
CA THR A 434 39.59 1.26 16.21
C THR A 434 38.29 0.52 16.50
N LEU A 435 37.21 0.78 15.75
CA LEU A 435 35.87 0.26 16.05
C LEU A 435 35.43 -0.92 15.19
N ARG A 436 36.11 -1.21 14.08
CA ARG A 436 35.71 -2.29 13.17
C ARG A 436 35.47 -3.62 13.89
N VAL A 437 36.43 -4.10 14.65
CA VAL A 437 36.32 -5.38 15.37
C VAL A 437 35.38 -5.29 16.58
N PRO A 438 35.46 -4.26 17.45
CA PRO A 438 34.50 -4.09 18.52
C PRO A 438 33.04 -4.03 18.05
N VAL A 439 32.73 -3.31 16.98
CA VAL A 439 31.38 -3.18 16.43
C VAL A 439 30.85 -4.53 15.94
N GLU A 440 31.63 -5.26 15.15
CA GLU A 440 31.23 -6.60 14.67
C GLU A 440 31.00 -7.57 15.83
N THR A 441 31.82 -7.48 16.89
CA THR A 441 31.70 -8.34 18.09
C THR A 441 30.46 -8.00 18.93
N VAL A 442 30.16 -6.71 19.11
CA VAL A 442 29.06 -6.25 19.97
C VAL A 442 27.72 -6.42 19.31
N LEU A 443 27.64 -6.06 18.03
CA LEU A 443 26.38 -6.10 17.27
C LEU A 443 26.11 -7.47 16.64
N GLY A 444 27.09 -8.42 16.68
CA GLY A 444 26.90 -9.75 16.14
C GLY A 444 26.49 -9.72 14.65
N ARG A 445 25.33 -10.28 14.32
CA ARG A 445 24.82 -10.31 12.93
C ARG A 445 24.64 -8.92 12.33
N ASP A 446 24.20 -7.95 13.13
CA ASP A 446 24.00 -6.55 12.70
C ASP A 446 25.32 -5.81 12.45
N GLY A 447 26.44 -6.34 12.99
CA GLY A 447 27.78 -5.81 12.81
C GLY A 447 28.54 -6.32 11.58
N VAL A 448 28.08 -7.41 10.94
CA VAL A 448 28.80 -8.08 9.83
C VAL A 448 29.01 -7.11 8.67
N CYS A 449 30.27 -6.76 8.39
CA CYS A 449 30.69 -5.82 7.35
C CYS A 449 30.11 -4.38 7.52
N LEU A 450 29.52 -4.05 8.66
CA LEU A 450 28.94 -2.72 8.92
C LEU A 450 30.02 -1.63 8.80
N ALA A 451 31.14 -1.78 9.46
CA ALA A 451 32.22 -0.78 9.42
C ALA A 451 32.81 -0.64 8.01
N ASP A 452 32.94 -1.72 7.25
CA ASP A 452 33.41 -1.68 5.86
C ASP A 452 32.45 -0.87 4.97
N CYS A 453 31.13 -1.07 5.14
CA CYS A 453 30.11 -0.36 4.38
C CYS A 453 30.04 1.13 4.81
N ALA A 454 30.01 1.42 6.11
CA ALA A 454 30.00 2.80 6.63
C ALA A 454 31.21 3.60 6.16
N MET A 455 32.41 2.97 6.14
CA MET A 455 33.62 3.60 5.64
C MET A 455 33.55 3.87 4.13
N ALA A 456 33.04 2.93 3.35
CA ALA A 456 32.85 3.11 1.92
C ALA A 456 31.85 4.24 1.63
N GLU A 457 30.75 4.30 2.38
CA GLU A 457 29.73 5.34 2.24
C GLU A 457 30.28 6.72 2.67
N SER A 458 30.98 6.83 3.82
CA SER A 458 31.61 8.09 4.23
C SER A 458 32.53 8.66 3.17
N LYS A 459 33.38 7.83 2.57
CA LYS A 459 34.28 8.25 1.48
C LYS A 459 33.53 8.63 0.21
N PHE A 460 32.45 7.91 -0.09
CA PHE A 460 31.55 8.23 -1.21
C PHE A 460 30.93 9.62 -1.01
N GLU A 461 30.37 9.93 0.17
CA GLU A 461 29.76 11.23 0.43
C GLU A 461 30.76 12.38 0.27
N LYS A 462 32.04 12.16 0.60
CA LYS A 462 33.12 13.13 0.38
C LYS A 462 33.58 13.31 -1.07
N GLY A 463 33.00 12.56 -2.00
CA GLY A 463 33.40 12.59 -3.41
C GLY A 463 34.63 11.75 -3.76
N GLU A 464 35.15 10.97 -2.80
CA GLU A 464 36.32 10.12 -3.02
C GLU A 464 35.95 8.90 -3.91
N ASN A 465 36.97 8.32 -4.57
CA ASN A 465 36.79 7.10 -5.35
C ASN A 465 36.66 5.89 -4.42
N VAL A 466 35.51 5.23 -4.47
CA VAL A 466 35.20 4.06 -3.62
C VAL A 466 35.20 2.73 -4.37
N LYS A 467 35.68 2.69 -5.60
CA LYS A 467 35.62 1.50 -6.48
C LYS A 467 36.21 0.25 -5.81
N ASP A 468 37.39 0.35 -5.23
CA ASP A 468 38.07 -0.79 -4.58
C ASP A 468 37.32 -1.26 -3.32
N ARG A 469 36.77 -0.30 -2.55
CA ARG A 469 35.94 -0.60 -1.37
C ARG A 469 34.65 -1.31 -1.79
N MET A 470 34.00 -0.86 -2.86
CA MET A 470 32.80 -1.50 -3.39
C MET A 470 33.11 -2.91 -3.91
N LEU A 471 34.20 -3.12 -4.63
CA LEU A 471 34.64 -4.46 -5.05
C LEU A 471 34.87 -5.39 -3.85
N SER A 472 35.52 -4.89 -2.79
CA SER A 472 35.71 -5.63 -1.54
C SER A 472 34.39 -5.98 -0.87
N LEU A 473 33.42 -5.04 -0.79
CA LEU A 473 32.09 -5.30 -0.22
C LEU A 473 31.32 -6.33 -1.05
N MET A 474 31.34 -6.21 -2.37
CA MET A 474 30.66 -7.16 -3.27
C MET A 474 31.24 -8.57 -3.15
N SER A 475 32.56 -8.71 -2.96
CA SER A 475 33.18 -10.03 -2.70
C SER A 475 32.71 -10.66 -1.37
N LYS A 476 32.27 -9.85 -0.42
CA LYS A 476 31.74 -10.28 0.88
C LYS A 476 30.22 -10.44 0.91
N LEU A 477 29.53 -10.18 -0.19
CA LEU A 477 28.05 -10.19 -0.22
C LEU A 477 27.45 -11.53 0.22
N SER A 478 28.06 -12.65 -0.16
CA SER A 478 27.64 -13.99 0.28
C SER A 478 27.78 -14.18 1.80
N ARG A 479 28.83 -13.59 2.41
CA ARG A 479 28.99 -13.58 3.87
C ARG A 479 27.92 -12.72 4.54
N ILE A 480 27.66 -11.53 3.99
CA ILE A 480 26.61 -10.63 4.51
C ILE A 480 25.26 -11.34 4.52
N ARG A 481 24.90 -12.03 3.44
CA ARG A 481 23.65 -12.79 3.31
C ARG A 481 23.53 -13.94 4.30
N ARG A 482 24.60 -14.68 4.53
CA ARG A 482 24.59 -15.86 5.41
C ARG A 482 24.70 -15.49 6.88
N ASP A 483 25.61 -14.58 7.23
CA ASP A 483 26.03 -14.31 8.60
C ASP A 483 25.51 -12.97 9.13
N GLY A 484 25.12 -12.05 8.23
CA GLY A 484 24.63 -10.71 8.54
C GLY A 484 23.11 -10.59 8.58
N THR A 485 22.62 -9.35 8.41
CA THR A 485 21.20 -9.02 8.35
C THR A 485 20.85 -8.40 6.99
N PRO A 486 19.58 -8.49 6.55
CA PRO A 486 19.12 -7.83 5.33
C PRO A 486 19.33 -6.30 5.31
N ASP A 487 19.36 -5.67 6.49
CA ASP A 487 19.66 -4.24 6.64
C ASP A 487 21.03 -3.89 6.04
N ILE A 488 22.07 -4.67 6.37
CA ILE A 488 23.42 -4.42 5.85
C ILE A 488 23.48 -4.66 4.35
N GLU A 489 22.83 -5.73 3.87
CA GLU A 489 22.75 -5.99 2.43
C GLU A 489 22.08 -4.83 1.68
N PHE A 490 20.95 -4.34 2.22
CA PHE A 490 20.23 -3.22 1.61
C PHE A 490 21.10 -1.94 1.55
N ALA A 491 21.86 -1.65 2.61
CA ALA A 491 22.80 -0.52 2.60
C ALA A 491 23.92 -0.71 1.56
N VAL A 492 24.51 -1.91 1.46
CA VAL A 492 25.59 -2.20 0.50
C VAL A 492 25.10 -2.08 -0.94
N LEU A 493 23.94 -2.67 -1.26
CA LEU A 493 23.37 -2.60 -2.62
C LEU A 493 22.79 -1.22 -2.92
N GLY A 494 22.30 -0.51 -1.90
CA GLY A 494 21.92 0.89 -2.00
C GLY A 494 23.13 1.79 -2.36
N LEU A 495 24.26 1.60 -1.70
CA LEU A 495 25.49 2.30 -2.03
C LEU A 495 26.00 1.93 -3.43
N LEU A 496 25.93 0.67 -3.83
CA LEU A 496 26.27 0.24 -5.19
C LEU A 496 25.42 0.97 -6.23
N ALA A 497 24.11 1.00 -6.05
CA ALA A 497 23.22 1.72 -6.97
C ALA A 497 23.55 3.22 -7.04
N ARG A 498 23.86 3.86 -5.91
CA ARG A 498 24.30 5.27 -5.88
C ARG A 498 25.62 5.49 -6.60
N THR A 499 26.59 4.58 -6.48
CA THR A 499 27.86 4.66 -7.23
C THR A 499 27.68 4.44 -8.74
N GLN A 500 26.72 3.59 -9.13
CA GLN A 500 26.35 3.39 -10.54
C GLN A 500 25.71 4.67 -11.12
N ILE A 501 24.77 5.30 -10.40
CA ILE A 501 24.16 6.58 -10.80
C ILE A 501 25.24 7.66 -10.93
N ASP A 502 26.11 7.78 -9.93
CA ASP A 502 27.19 8.78 -9.94
C ASP A 502 28.14 8.63 -11.15
N SER A 503 28.26 7.43 -11.69
CA SER A 503 29.05 7.10 -12.88
C SER A 503 28.26 7.17 -14.20
N GLY A 504 27.06 7.74 -14.21
CA GLY A 504 26.22 7.84 -15.42
C GLY A 504 25.48 6.56 -15.81
N ARG A 505 25.42 5.55 -14.92
CA ARG A 505 24.86 4.22 -15.20
C ARG A 505 23.57 3.94 -14.40
N ALA A 506 22.59 4.86 -14.50
CA ALA A 506 21.31 4.72 -13.81
C ALA A 506 20.54 3.45 -14.24
N GLY A 507 20.72 2.99 -15.50
CA GLY A 507 20.12 1.73 -15.96
C GLY A 507 20.62 0.51 -15.19
N ASP A 508 21.93 0.43 -14.90
CA ASP A 508 22.52 -0.63 -14.09
C ASP A 508 22.04 -0.58 -12.65
N ALA A 509 21.88 0.64 -12.09
CA ALA A 509 21.32 0.85 -10.78
C ALA A 509 19.86 0.33 -10.69
N LYS A 510 19.06 0.60 -11.71
CA LYS A 510 17.69 0.07 -11.80
C LYS A 510 17.68 -1.46 -11.76
N GLN A 511 18.52 -2.09 -12.56
CA GLN A 511 18.60 -3.55 -12.61
C GLN A 511 19.07 -4.16 -11.27
N THR A 512 20.06 -3.55 -10.62
CA THR A 512 20.53 -3.96 -9.28
C THR A 512 19.37 -3.95 -8.27
N LEU A 513 18.59 -2.87 -8.24
CA LEU A 513 17.48 -2.70 -7.30
C LEU A 513 16.28 -3.59 -7.63
N LEU A 514 15.96 -3.82 -8.90
CA LEU A 514 14.90 -4.74 -9.31
C LEU A 514 15.22 -6.19 -8.92
N THR A 515 16.48 -6.61 -9.09
CA THR A 515 16.94 -7.94 -8.65
C THR A 515 16.79 -8.08 -7.13
N LEU A 516 17.16 -7.06 -6.37
CA LEU A 516 16.98 -7.04 -4.91
C LEU A 516 15.50 -7.10 -4.53
N ARG A 517 14.65 -6.33 -5.22
CA ARG A 517 13.21 -6.27 -4.99
C ARG A 517 12.55 -7.63 -5.17
N SER A 518 12.81 -8.29 -6.31
CA SER A 518 12.25 -9.63 -6.59
C SER A 518 12.67 -10.66 -5.53
N ARG A 519 13.90 -10.57 -5.02
CA ARG A 519 14.35 -11.45 -3.95
C ARG A 519 13.65 -11.16 -2.63
N TYR A 520 13.52 -9.89 -2.24
CA TYR A 520 12.84 -9.50 -1.00
C TYR A 520 11.35 -9.85 -1.03
N GLU A 521 10.71 -9.82 -2.21
CA GLU A 521 9.34 -10.33 -2.37
C GLU A 521 9.27 -11.86 -2.18
N ALA A 522 10.19 -12.60 -2.80
CA ALA A 522 10.23 -14.05 -2.68
C ALA A 522 10.57 -14.55 -1.26
N GLU A 523 11.35 -13.79 -0.50
CA GLU A 523 11.74 -14.09 0.88
C GLU A 523 10.82 -13.40 1.92
N GLU A 524 9.68 -12.82 1.49
CA GLU A 524 8.67 -12.14 2.32
C GLU A 524 9.24 -10.99 3.19
N MET A 525 10.34 -10.36 2.74
CA MET A 525 10.97 -9.22 3.43
C MET A 525 10.24 -7.89 3.15
N THR A 526 8.95 -7.86 3.36
CA THR A 526 8.03 -6.77 2.94
C THR A 526 8.39 -5.41 3.52
N ARG A 527 8.98 -5.35 4.71
CA ARG A 527 9.36 -4.10 5.40
C ARG A 527 10.38 -3.23 4.64
N PHE A 528 11.19 -3.82 3.76
CA PHE A 528 12.18 -3.09 2.94
C PHE A 528 11.56 -2.51 1.66
N LEU A 529 10.51 -3.14 1.14
CA LEU A 529 9.92 -2.82 -0.17
C LEU A 529 9.51 -1.33 -0.30
N PRO A 530 8.91 -0.67 0.70
CA PRO A 530 8.52 0.73 0.54
C PRO A 530 9.70 1.70 0.30
N ASN A 531 10.84 1.48 0.96
CA ASN A 531 12.04 2.31 0.77
C ASN A 531 12.80 1.89 -0.50
N LEU A 532 12.76 0.62 -0.87
CA LEU A 532 13.33 0.12 -2.13
C LEU A 532 12.54 0.66 -3.34
N ASP A 533 11.20 0.68 -3.28
CA ASP A 533 10.36 1.29 -4.30
C ASP A 533 10.61 2.81 -4.41
N ALA A 534 10.84 3.51 -3.30
CA ALA A 534 11.24 4.91 -3.31
C ALA A 534 12.62 5.11 -3.97
N MET A 535 13.55 4.18 -3.73
CA MET A 535 14.87 4.22 -4.38
C MET A 535 14.76 3.98 -5.89
N LEU A 536 13.94 3.03 -6.33
CA LEU A 536 13.61 2.81 -7.75
C LEU A 536 12.99 4.06 -8.37
N CYS A 537 12.06 4.73 -7.69
CA CYS A 537 11.48 5.99 -8.13
C CYS A 537 12.56 7.07 -8.36
N ARG A 538 13.54 7.20 -7.43
CA ARG A 538 14.67 8.13 -7.65
C ARG A 538 15.51 7.77 -8.87
N VAL A 539 15.74 6.48 -9.12
CA VAL A 539 16.43 6.03 -10.35
C VAL A 539 15.62 6.39 -11.60
N ASP A 540 14.30 6.24 -11.55
CA ASP A 540 13.42 6.62 -12.64
C ASP A 540 13.44 8.14 -12.92
N MET A 541 13.65 8.98 -11.89
CA MET A 541 13.88 10.42 -12.07
C MET A 541 15.17 10.71 -12.87
N TYR A 542 16.26 9.96 -12.61
CA TYR A 542 17.50 10.09 -13.40
C TYR A 542 17.32 9.61 -14.85
N LEU A 543 16.49 8.58 -15.07
CA LEU A 543 16.19 8.05 -16.40
C LEU A 543 15.14 8.88 -17.17
N GLY A 544 14.49 9.86 -16.53
CA GLY A 544 13.43 10.66 -17.12
C GLY A 544 12.12 9.88 -17.33
N ASN A 545 11.86 8.86 -16.54
CA ASN A 545 10.67 8.00 -16.63
C ASN A 545 9.49 8.62 -15.86
N ASP A 546 8.92 9.69 -16.40
CA ASP A 546 7.85 10.48 -15.76
C ASP A 546 6.63 9.64 -15.34
N THR A 547 6.28 8.61 -16.12
CA THR A 547 5.10 7.77 -15.87
C THR A 547 5.27 6.93 -14.61
N GLU A 548 6.44 6.33 -14.42
CA GLU A 548 6.79 5.52 -13.27
C GLU A 548 6.85 6.37 -12.01
N VAL A 549 7.40 7.60 -12.11
CA VAL A 549 7.45 8.57 -11.02
C VAL A 549 6.05 9.00 -10.60
N ASP A 550 5.16 9.33 -11.54
CA ASP A 550 3.77 9.70 -11.29
C ASP A 550 2.99 8.52 -10.66
N THR A 551 3.21 7.30 -11.15
CA THR A 551 2.57 6.10 -10.58
C THR A 551 3.02 5.86 -9.14
N TRP A 552 4.33 5.94 -8.86
CA TRP A 552 4.83 5.82 -7.50
C TRP A 552 4.26 6.92 -6.59
N HIS A 553 4.22 8.16 -7.06
CA HIS A 553 3.70 9.30 -6.30
C HIS A 553 2.22 9.10 -5.93
N ARG A 554 1.39 8.65 -6.88
CA ARG A 554 -0.05 8.42 -6.61
C ARG A 554 -0.32 7.23 -5.71
N GLU A 555 0.42 6.13 -5.88
CA GLU A 555 0.06 4.83 -5.27
C GLU A 555 0.88 4.50 -4.03
N LYS A 556 2.14 4.95 -3.94
CA LYS A 556 3.11 4.49 -2.94
C LYS A 556 3.70 5.59 -2.06
N ALA A 557 3.60 6.86 -2.47
CA ALA A 557 4.07 7.98 -1.66
C ALA A 557 3.27 8.11 -0.35
N PRO A 558 3.87 8.62 0.72
CA PRO A 558 3.13 8.90 1.96
C PRO A 558 1.99 9.87 1.71
N LYS A 559 0.79 9.56 2.21
CA LYS A 559 -0.42 10.38 1.96
C LYS A 559 -0.69 11.44 3.03
N ASP A 560 0.02 11.38 4.14
CA ASP A 560 -0.15 12.30 5.27
C ASP A 560 1.16 12.99 5.63
N PRO A 561 1.49 14.13 5.00
CA PRO A 561 2.72 14.87 5.30
C PRO A 561 2.68 15.56 6.68
N GLN A 562 1.49 15.82 7.26
CA GLN A 562 1.37 16.48 8.55
C GLN A 562 1.74 15.55 9.72
N ARG A 563 1.71 14.25 9.49
CA ARG A 563 2.02 13.21 10.47
C ARG A 563 3.34 12.53 10.14
N LEU A 564 4.45 13.30 10.29
CA LEU A 564 5.78 12.79 9.99
C LEU A 564 6.08 11.53 10.81
N ARG A 565 6.46 10.47 10.11
CA ARG A 565 6.97 9.21 10.67
C ARG A 565 8.42 9.04 10.27
N LEU A 566 9.30 8.90 11.24
CA LEU A 566 10.75 8.84 10.99
C LEU A 566 11.13 7.74 10.00
N MET A 567 10.44 6.60 10.06
CA MET A 567 10.64 5.49 9.13
C MET A 567 10.27 5.83 7.67
N LYS A 568 9.45 6.85 7.47
CA LYS A 568 8.99 7.29 6.15
C LYS A 568 9.79 8.47 5.59
N ARG A 569 10.80 9.01 6.32
CA ARG A 569 11.54 10.22 5.92
C ARG A 569 12.17 10.11 4.52
N TYR A 570 12.76 8.97 4.19
CA TYR A 570 13.33 8.72 2.87
C TYR A 570 12.28 8.84 1.76
N ARG A 571 11.07 8.36 2.04
CA ARG A 571 9.92 8.47 1.13
C ARG A 571 9.38 9.89 1.02
N TYR A 572 9.36 10.68 2.10
CA TYR A 572 8.96 12.11 2.03
C TYR A 572 9.95 12.92 1.19
N ILE A 573 11.26 12.71 1.35
CA ILE A 573 12.26 13.37 0.51
C ILE A 573 12.07 12.94 -0.97
N THR A 574 11.83 11.66 -1.23
CA THR A 574 11.55 11.16 -2.58
C THR A 574 10.26 11.74 -3.16
N GLN A 575 9.23 11.91 -2.32
CA GLN A 575 7.96 12.53 -2.70
C GLN A 575 8.16 13.98 -3.13
N ALA A 576 8.90 14.77 -2.35
CA ALA A 576 9.22 16.15 -2.70
C ALA A 576 10.01 16.24 -4.04
N MET A 577 10.93 15.30 -4.28
CA MET A 577 11.62 15.20 -5.57
C MET A 577 10.64 14.90 -6.71
N ALA A 578 9.69 13.98 -6.50
CA ALA A 578 8.66 13.66 -7.48
C ALA A 578 7.74 14.86 -7.76
N GLU A 579 7.31 15.57 -6.72
CA GLU A 579 6.47 16.76 -6.82
C GLU A 579 7.19 17.87 -7.62
N LEU A 580 8.49 18.09 -7.39
CA LEU A 580 9.31 19.00 -8.20
C LEU A 580 9.40 18.58 -9.67
N MET A 581 9.53 17.28 -9.94
CA MET A 581 9.56 16.75 -11.31
C MET A 581 8.18 16.86 -11.98
N LEU A 582 7.10 16.70 -11.21
CA LEU A 582 5.72 16.89 -11.67
C LEU A 582 5.34 18.38 -11.80
N GLY A 583 6.21 19.30 -11.36
CA GLY A 583 6.01 20.77 -11.44
C GLY A 583 5.01 21.27 -10.39
N ASP A 584 5.04 20.71 -9.18
CA ASP A 584 4.24 21.14 -8.05
C ASP A 584 5.15 21.57 -6.89
N GLU A 585 5.71 22.77 -7.03
CA GLU A 585 6.64 23.36 -6.07
C GLU A 585 5.99 23.59 -4.71
N ASP A 586 4.70 23.95 -4.66
CA ASP A 586 3.97 24.18 -3.42
C ASP A 586 3.78 22.89 -2.64
N ALA A 587 3.41 21.80 -3.32
CA ALA A 587 3.33 20.48 -2.69
C ALA A 587 4.69 20.04 -2.15
N ALA A 588 5.78 20.22 -2.89
CA ALA A 588 7.13 19.90 -2.45
C ALA A 588 7.52 20.67 -1.18
N LEU A 589 7.25 21.98 -1.12
CA LEU A 589 7.50 22.78 0.07
C LEU A 589 6.68 22.32 1.27
N LEU A 590 5.41 21.95 1.06
CA LEU A 590 4.52 21.43 2.11
C LEU A 590 5.01 20.06 2.62
N THR A 591 5.41 19.17 1.73
CA THR A 591 5.95 17.84 2.07
C THR A 591 7.25 17.94 2.87
N LEU A 592 8.09 18.94 2.57
CA LEU A 592 9.38 19.15 3.25
C LEU A 592 9.26 19.90 4.58
N ALA A 593 8.18 20.66 4.82
CA ALA A 593 8.07 21.52 5.99
C ALA A 593 8.26 20.79 7.35
N PRO A 594 7.65 19.61 7.58
CA PRO A 594 7.79 18.92 8.88
C PRO A 594 9.16 18.25 9.07
N LEU A 595 10.01 18.17 8.03
CA LEU A 595 11.35 17.56 8.14
C LEU A 595 12.38 18.49 8.82
N GLU A 596 12.20 19.82 8.79
CA GLU A 596 13.15 20.77 9.36
C GLU A 596 13.31 20.61 10.88
N PRO A 597 12.23 20.69 11.70
CA PRO A 597 12.35 20.50 13.14
C PRO A 597 12.89 19.10 13.50
N TYR A 598 12.59 18.09 12.69
CA TYR A 598 13.17 16.76 12.87
C TYR A 598 14.67 16.74 12.61
N CYS A 599 15.14 17.36 11.52
CA CYS A 599 16.56 17.41 11.20
C CYS A 599 17.36 18.11 12.31
N GLU A 600 16.81 19.17 12.88
CA GLU A 600 17.42 19.90 14.00
C GLU A 600 17.46 19.03 15.28
N ALA A 601 16.30 18.49 15.70
CA ALA A 601 16.20 17.74 16.95
C ALA A 601 17.01 16.44 16.94
N CYS A 602 17.18 15.81 15.80
CA CYS A 602 17.91 14.53 15.65
C CYS A 602 19.28 14.68 14.98
N SER A 603 19.78 15.90 14.80
CA SER A 603 21.09 16.18 14.17
C SER A 603 21.26 15.46 12.83
N ARG A 604 20.25 15.61 11.92
CA ARG A 604 20.19 14.92 10.63
C ARG A 604 20.81 15.77 9.51
N TYR A 605 22.12 15.80 9.42
CA TYR A 605 22.88 16.67 8.51
C TYR A 605 22.68 16.29 7.03
N LEU A 606 22.71 14.98 6.68
CA LEU A 606 22.51 14.52 5.30
C LEU A 606 21.09 14.75 4.80
N ASP A 607 20.09 14.55 5.67
CA ASP A 607 18.71 14.88 5.35
C ASP A 607 18.51 16.41 5.23
N SER A 608 19.17 17.20 6.10
CA SER A 608 19.14 18.66 6.08
C SER A 608 19.71 19.24 4.78
N ILE A 609 20.84 18.71 4.29
CA ILE A 609 21.38 19.10 2.97
C ILE A 609 20.33 18.87 1.87
N SER A 610 19.73 17.69 1.83
CA SER A 610 18.69 17.35 0.85
C SER A 610 17.46 18.25 0.97
N LEU A 611 16.99 18.47 2.19
CA LEU A 611 15.84 19.34 2.52
C LEU A 611 16.06 20.75 1.96
N HIS A 612 17.16 21.38 2.34
CA HIS A 612 17.44 22.76 1.96
C HIS A 612 17.71 22.90 0.46
N LEU A 613 18.38 21.94 -0.20
CA LEU A 613 18.56 21.96 -1.65
C LEU A 613 17.24 21.86 -2.40
N LEU A 614 16.35 20.96 -2.00
CA LEU A 614 15.04 20.81 -2.66
C LEU A 614 14.16 22.05 -2.43
N ARG A 615 14.18 22.64 -1.24
CA ARG A 615 13.50 23.92 -0.97
C ARG A 615 14.09 25.06 -1.78
N ALA A 616 15.43 25.09 -1.92
CA ALA A 616 16.09 26.09 -2.78
C ALA A 616 15.63 25.96 -4.24
N VAL A 617 15.56 24.74 -4.78
CA VAL A 617 15.06 24.47 -6.14
C VAL A 617 13.59 24.91 -6.30
N ALA A 618 12.72 24.56 -5.35
CA ALA A 618 11.31 24.97 -5.37
C ALA A 618 11.16 26.49 -5.39
N ARG A 619 11.79 27.18 -4.42
CA ARG A 619 11.75 28.65 -4.29
C ARG A 619 12.37 29.37 -5.50
N TRP A 620 13.48 28.84 -6.03
CA TRP A 620 14.11 29.41 -7.22
C TRP A 620 13.17 29.37 -8.43
N ARG A 621 12.47 28.27 -8.63
CA ARG A 621 11.47 28.13 -9.70
C ARG A 621 10.29 29.07 -9.51
N GLN A 622 9.87 29.31 -8.28
CA GLN A 622 8.83 30.28 -7.92
C GLN A 622 9.33 31.75 -7.97
N LYS A 623 10.61 31.97 -8.26
CA LYS A 623 11.27 33.28 -8.19
C LYS A 623 11.25 33.92 -6.81
N ASP A 624 11.13 33.12 -5.75
CA ASP A 624 11.22 33.57 -4.36
C ASP A 624 12.68 33.76 -3.97
N PRO A 625 13.13 34.96 -3.59
CA PRO A 625 14.54 35.25 -3.25
C PRO A 625 15.05 34.43 -2.06
N GLY A 626 14.18 33.85 -1.25
CA GLY A 626 14.52 32.98 -0.14
C GLY A 626 15.35 31.75 -0.54
N TRP A 627 15.39 31.38 -1.83
CA TRP A 627 16.20 30.26 -2.31
C TRP A 627 17.69 30.38 -1.96
N ARG A 628 18.23 31.61 -1.89
CA ARG A 628 19.64 31.81 -1.55
C ARG A 628 19.96 31.36 -0.12
N ARG A 629 19.11 31.73 0.83
CA ARG A 629 19.26 31.30 2.22
C ARG A 629 19.22 29.78 2.36
N GLU A 630 18.30 29.14 1.66
CA GLU A 630 18.20 27.69 1.67
C GLU A 630 19.47 27.04 1.09
N LEU A 631 19.95 27.55 -0.04
CA LEU A 631 21.19 27.06 -0.67
C LEU A 631 22.40 27.25 0.25
N ASP A 632 22.57 28.44 0.83
CA ASP A 632 23.70 28.75 1.73
C ASP A 632 23.69 27.78 2.92
N THR A 633 22.53 27.51 3.53
CA THR A 633 22.40 26.55 4.65
C THR A 633 22.84 25.15 4.22
N ALA A 634 22.43 24.68 3.04
CA ALA A 634 22.83 23.39 2.51
C ALA A 634 24.35 23.31 2.25
N LEU A 635 24.92 24.34 1.63
CA LEU A 635 26.35 24.41 1.33
C LEU A 635 27.21 24.51 2.60
N ASP A 636 26.76 25.27 3.60
CA ASP A 636 27.43 25.38 4.90
C ASP A 636 27.50 24.02 5.60
N THR A 637 26.38 23.30 5.62
CA THR A 637 26.32 21.95 6.21
C THR A 637 27.21 20.98 5.43
N ALA A 638 27.16 21.01 4.10
CA ALA A 638 28.01 20.17 3.26
C ALA A 638 29.51 20.46 3.45
N TYR A 639 29.87 21.74 3.56
CA TYR A 639 31.24 22.19 3.80
C TYR A 639 31.78 21.74 5.17
N GLU A 640 30.95 21.76 6.19
CA GLU A 640 31.32 21.32 7.55
C GLU A 640 31.88 19.90 7.61
N PHE A 641 31.28 18.99 6.78
CA PHE A 641 31.68 17.60 6.72
C PHE A 641 32.49 17.25 5.46
N ARG A 642 32.79 18.23 4.59
CA ARG A 642 33.44 18.04 3.28
C ARG A 642 32.64 17.09 2.36
N PHE A 643 31.32 17.15 2.43
CA PHE A 643 30.43 16.32 1.63
C PHE A 643 30.19 16.91 0.24
N ILE A 644 30.57 16.17 -0.78
CA ILE A 644 30.40 16.52 -2.19
C ILE A 644 29.15 15.86 -2.78
N ARG A 645 28.99 14.53 -2.62
CA ARG A 645 27.91 13.77 -3.23
C ARG A 645 26.50 14.16 -2.80
N PRO A 646 26.23 14.50 -1.53
CA PRO A 646 24.90 14.96 -1.12
C PRO A 646 24.40 16.18 -1.86
N VAL A 647 25.30 17.00 -2.41
CA VAL A 647 24.97 18.16 -3.26
C VAL A 647 24.95 17.76 -4.74
N THR A 648 26.03 17.13 -5.22
CA THR A 648 26.22 16.88 -6.67
C THR A 648 25.22 15.89 -7.27
N GLN A 649 24.62 15.00 -6.47
CA GLN A 649 23.54 14.10 -6.92
C GLN A 649 22.34 14.87 -7.51
N TYR A 650 22.16 16.13 -7.19
CA TYR A 650 21.07 16.95 -7.73
C TYR A 650 21.39 17.60 -9.08
N GLY A 651 22.62 17.49 -9.58
CA GLY A 651 23.07 17.81 -10.94
C GLY A 651 22.40 19.00 -11.58
N ALA A 652 21.66 18.73 -12.67
CA ALA A 652 20.99 19.76 -13.47
C ALA A 652 19.98 20.63 -12.69
N ALA A 653 19.42 20.13 -11.60
CA ALA A 653 18.44 20.89 -10.81
C ALA A 653 19.10 21.96 -9.92
N VAL A 654 20.32 21.72 -9.41
CA VAL A 654 21.02 22.61 -8.45
C VAL A 654 22.12 23.41 -9.11
N LEU A 655 22.70 22.95 -10.22
CA LEU A 655 23.78 23.65 -10.93
C LEU A 655 23.49 25.14 -11.17
N PRO A 656 22.32 25.56 -11.72
CA PRO A 656 22.03 26.99 -11.99
C PRO A 656 21.99 27.83 -10.70
N LEU A 657 21.62 27.21 -9.56
CA LEU A 657 21.58 27.90 -8.29
C LEU A 657 22.99 28.16 -7.75
N VAL A 658 23.88 27.17 -7.86
CA VAL A 658 25.28 27.26 -7.41
C VAL A 658 26.05 28.25 -8.29
N GLU A 659 25.87 28.26 -9.62
CA GLU A 659 26.48 29.24 -10.49
C GLU A 659 25.99 30.68 -10.24
N GLY A 660 24.77 30.85 -9.72
CA GLY A 660 24.17 32.15 -9.38
C GLY A 660 24.29 32.56 -7.90
N CYS A 661 24.99 31.75 -7.07
CA CYS A 661 25.10 32.04 -5.65
C CYS A 661 26.31 32.94 -5.33
N GLY A 662 26.24 33.56 -4.14
CA GLY A 662 27.34 34.38 -3.59
C GLY A 662 28.17 33.67 -2.52
N TRP A 663 28.01 32.34 -2.38
CA TRP A 663 28.72 31.56 -1.36
C TRP A 663 30.23 31.53 -1.66
N ASN A 664 31.07 31.91 -0.67
CA ASN A 664 32.50 32.16 -0.89
C ASN A 664 33.39 31.70 0.28
N LYS A 665 32.94 30.82 1.16
CA LYS A 665 33.75 30.38 2.34
C LYS A 665 35.00 29.59 1.94
N ASP A 666 34.91 28.81 0.85
CA ASP A 666 36.02 28.00 0.31
C ASP A 666 35.86 27.83 -1.19
N ALA A 667 36.71 28.52 -1.98
CA ALA A 667 36.65 28.50 -3.43
C ALA A 667 37.01 27.14 -4.01
N GLN A 668 37.92 26.38 -3.38
CA GLN A 668 38.29 25.05 -3.86
C GLN A 668 37.06 24.10 -3.71
N PHE A 669 36.44 24.10 -2.52
CA PHE A 669 35.26 23.27 -2.26
C PHE A 669 34.10 23.60 -3.23
N LEU A 670 33.86 24.90 -3.47
CA LEU A 670 32.82 25.34 -4.42
C LEU A 670 33.13 24.88 -5.85
N ASN A 671 34.41 24.93 -6.26
CA ASN A 671 34.84 24.42 -7.57
C ASN A 671 34.61 22.90 -7.69
N GLU A 672 34.98 22.12 -6.67
CA GLU A 672 34.76 20.65 -6.63
C GLU A 672 33.26 20.33 -6.74
N LEU A 673 32.40 21.06 -6.00
CA LEU A 673 30.94 20.93 -6.12
C LEU A 673 30.43 21.27 -7.53
N THR A 674 30.90 22.40 -8.08
CA THR A 674 30.45 22.88 -9.38
C THR A 674 30.84 21.90 -10.49
N GLU A 675 32.05 21.35 -10.48
CA GLU A 675 32.48 20.35 -11.45
C GLU A 675 31.68 19.03 -11.30
N GLY A 676 31.41 18.58 -10.08
CA GLY A 676 30.56 17.42 -9.87
C GLY A 676 29.12 17.63 -10.32
N LEU A 677 28.54 18.82 -10.09
CA LEU A 677 27.20 19.17 -10.58
C LEU A 677 27.15 19.20 -12.11
N LYS A 678 28.17 19.78 -12.79
CA LYS A 678 28.28 19.78 -14.25
C LYS A 678 28.34 18.37 -14.81
N GLN A 679 29.16 17.50 -14.20
CA GLN A 679 29.26 16.11 -14.61
C GLN A 679 27.92 15.39 -14.52
N GLN A 680 27.21 15.55 -13.40
CA GLN A 680 25.88 14.94 -13.22
C GLN A 680 24.84 15.54 -14.16
N ALA A 681 24.90 16.85 -14.43
CA ALA A 681 24.03 17.51 -15.40
C ALA A 681 24.25 17.01 -16.84
N VAL A 682 25.49 16.61 -17.19
CA VAL A 682 25.79 15.97 -18.48
C VAL A 682 25.19 14.57 -18.54
N TYR A 683 25.31 13.77 -17.46
CA TYR A 683 24.74 12.44 -17.44
C TYR A 683 23.22 12.44 -17.42
N TYR A 684 22.61 13.40 -16.70
CA TYR A 684 21.17 13.46 -16.42
C TYR A 684 20.62 14.89 -16.62
N PRO A 685 20.57 15.40 -17.85
CA PRO A 685 20.18 16.78 -18.11
C PRO A 685 18.72 17.11 -17.78
N ASP A 686 17.86 16.10 -17.75
CA ASP A 686 16.43 16.26 -17.43
C ASP A 686 16.11 15.91 -15.97
N PHE A 687 17.10 15.67 -15.11
CA PHE A 687 16.86 15.32 -13.72
C PHE A 687 16.11 16.42 -12.98
N LEU A 688 14.98 16.05 -12.33
CA LEU A 688 14.01 16.93 -11.69
C LEU A 688 13.50 18.09 -12.59
N ARG A 689 13.63 17.98 -13.91
CA ARG A 689 13.05 18.95 -14.83
C ARG A 689 11.53 18.95 -14.72
N PRO A 690 10.87 20.12 -14.51
CA PRO A 690 9.43 20.17 -14.37
C PRO A 690 8.71 19.59 -15.58
N ARG A 691 7.74 18.72 -15.34
CA ARG A 691 6.85 18.24 -16.40
C ARG A 691 6.09 19.43 -16.97
N ARG A 692 6.09 19.59 -18.29
CA ARG A 692 5.31 20.63 -18.94
C ARG A 692 3.83 20.29 -18.77
N LYS A 693 3.14 20.97 -17.85
CA LYS A 693 1.69 20.85 -17.71
C LYS A 693 1.01 21.60 -18.86
N MET A 694 -0.02 21.00 -19.45
CA MET A 694 -0.90 21.73 -20.37
C MET A 694 -1.62 22.86 -19.60
N THR A 695 -1.63 24.06 -20.13
CA THR A 695 -2.35 25.20 -19.53
C THR A 695 -3.87 25.12 -19.73
N GLY A 696 -4.36 24.13 -20.49
CA GLY A 696 -5.77 23.88 -20.73
C GLY A 696 -6.02 22.74 -21.73
N PRO A 697 -7.21 22.16 -21.78
CA PRO A 697 -7.53 21.08 -22.69
C PRO A 697 -7.51 21.56 -24.15
N LEU A 698 -7.02 20.71 -25.07
CA LEU A 698 -7.08 20.96 -26.51
C LEU A 698 -8.54 20.76 -27.00
N SER A 699 -9.02 21.72 -27.80
CA SER A 699 -10.28 21.55 -28.52
C SER A 699 -10.17 20.44 -29.58
N ALA A 700 -11.30 19.97 -30.13
CA ALA A 700 -11.34 18.91 -31.14
C ALA A 700 -10.50 19.35 -32.40
N THR A 701 -10.61 20.62 -32.83
CA THR A 701 -9.86 21.15 -33.94
C THR A 701 -8.36 21.26 -33.63
N GLU A 702 -8.01 21.71 -32.43
CA GLU A 702 -6.60 21.79 -32.00
C GLU A 702 -5.95 20.41 -31.95
N ARG A 703 -6.67 19.35 -31.54
CA ARG A 703 -6.18 17.95 -31.57
C ARG A 703 -5.92 17.49 -33.02
N GLN A 704 -6.80 17.83 -33.95
CA GLN A 704 -6.60 17.49 -35.35
C GLN A 704 -5.37 18.23 -35.95
N VAL A 705 -5.24 19.53 -35.65
CA VAL A 705 -4.06 20.32 -36.06
C VAL A 705 -2.79 19.73 -35.43
N LEU A 706 -2.80 19.36 -34.15
CA LEU A 706 -1.64 18.76 -33.46
C LEU A 706 -1.22 17.44 -34.10
N ARG A 707 -2.17 16.55 -34.44
CA ARG A 707 -1.87 15.31 -35.17
C ARG A 707 -1.16 15.58 -36.50
N LEU A 708 -1.58 16.60 -37.26
CA LEU A 708 -0.96 16.97 -38.53
C LEU A 708 0.42 17.64 -38.33
N ILE A 709 0.62 18.37 -37.22
CA ILE A 709 1.94 18.85 -36.79
C ILE A 709 2.89 17.68 -36.54
N CYS A 710 2.42 16.66 -35.84
CA CYS A 710 3.22 15.47 -35.53
C CYS A 710 3.52 14.59 -36.75
N ALA A 711 2.68 14.67 -37.78
CA ALA A 711 2.92 14.11 -39.11
C ALA A 711 3.81 15.03 -39.99
N ASP A 712 4.49 16.02 -39.42
CA ASP A 712 5.40 16.96 -40.05
C ASP A 712 4.79 17.80 -41.22
N LYS A 713 3.45 17.97 -41.21
CA LYS A 713 2.73 18.76 -42.23
C LYS A 713 2.95 20.26 -42.03
N SER A 714 3.18 21.02 -43.09
CA SER A 714 3.26 22.47 -43.06
C SER A 714 1.90 23.13 -42.74
N ASN A 715 1.89 24.38 -42.31
CA ASN A 715 0.64 25.11 -42.06
C ASN A 715 -0.27 25.22 -43.30
N ALA A 716 0.30 25.27 -44.52
CA ALA A 716 -0.45 25.24 -45.76
C ALA A 716 -1.16 23.90 -45.97
N GLU A 717 -0.43 22.77 -45.83
CA GLU A 717 -0.98 21.44 -45.96
C GLU A 717 -2.03 21.13 -44.86
N ILE A 718 -1.84 21.69 -43.65
CA ILE A 718 -2.84 21.58 -42.57
C ILE A 718 -4.12 22.34 -42.96
N GLY A 719 -3.98 23.50 -43.54
CA GLY A 719 -5.10 24.29 -44.03
C GLY A 719 -5.90 23.55 -45.10
N GLU A 720 -5.21 22.95 -46.07
CA GLU A 720 -5.83 22.11 -47.10
C GLU A 720 -6.52 20.89 -46.54
N ALA A 721 -5.83 20.16 -45.64
CA ALA A 721 -6.36 18.91 -45.01
C ALA A 721 -7.60 19.14 -44.16
N LEU A 722 -7.72 20.31 -43.54
CA LEU A 722 -8.85 20.65 -42.65
C LEU A 722 -9.85 21.63 -43.28
N GLY A 723 -9.63 22.11 -44.52
CA GLY A 723 -10.51 23.04 -45.19
C GLY A 723 -10.57 24.42 -44.52
N ILE A 724 -9.49 24.88 -43.84
CA ILE A 724 -9.43 26.15 -43.11
C ILE A 724 -8.32 27.06 -43.66
N LYS A 725 -8.51 28.36 -43.49
CA LYS A 725 -7.54 29.38 -44.01
C LYS A 725 -6.21 29.27 -43.24
N LEU A 726 -5.11 29.55 -43.91
CA LEU A 726 -3.75 29.56 -43.35
C LEU A 726 -3.64 30.43 -42.08
N ALA A 727 -4.33 31.58 -42.06
CA ALA A 727 -4.39 32.45 -40.90
C ALA A 727 -5.02 31.75 -39.68
N THR A 728 -6.08 30.96 -39.88
CA THR A 728 -6.75 30.18 -38.85
C THR A 728 -5.87 29.04 -38.32
N VAL A 729 -5.11 28.36 -39.21
CA VAL A 729 -4.11 27.37 -38.81
C VAL A 729 -3.06 27.99 -37.89
N LYS A 730 -2.51 29.18 -38.27
CA LYS A 730 -1.53 29.87 -37.41
C LYS A 730 -2.07 30.19 -36.03
N VAL A 731 -3.33 30.58 -35.89
CA VAL A 731 -3.99 30.82 -34.59
C VAL A 731 -4.08 29.53 -33.81
N HIS A 732 -4.54 28.43 -34.41
CA HIS A 732 -4.59 27.13 -33.72
C HIS A 732 -3.22 26.65 -33.30
N VAL A 733 -2.19 26.77 -34.14
CA VAL A 733 -0.81 26.44 -33.80
C VAL A 733 -0.33 27.27 -32.60
N SER A 734 -0.59 28.58 -32.59
CA SER A 734 -0.23 29.46 -31.47
C SER A 734 -0.93 29.01 -30.17
N HIS A 735 -2.24 28.70 -30.21
CA HIS A 735 -2.99 28.22 -29.05
C HIS A 735 -2.47 26.86 -28.59
N ILE A 736 -2.13 25.96 -29.51
CA ILE A 736 -1.56 24.64 -29.16
C ILE A 736 -0.21 24.85 -28.45
N LEU A 737 0.66 25.69 -28.96
CA LEU A 737 1.97 25.99 -28.37
C LEU A 737 1.81 26.53 -26.93
N VAL A 738 0.87 27.47 -26.73
CA VAL A 738 0.53 27.99 -25.38
C VAL A 738 -0.01 26.90 -24.50
N LYS A 739 -0.98 26.10 -25.00
CA LYS A 739 -1.61 25.02 -24.19
C LYS A 739 -0.65 23.90 -23.84
N LEU A 740 0.29 23.57 -24.73
CA LEU A 740 1.36 22.59 -24.49
C LEU A 740 2.53 23.20 -23.71
N ASN A 741 2.47 24.50 -23.39
CA ASN A 741 3.55 25.25 -22.74
C ASN A 741 4.90 25.08 -23.45
N VAL A 742 4.91 25.25 -24.78
CA VAL A 742 6.10 25.13 -25.62
C VAL A 742 6.28 26.40 -26.48
N SER A 743 7.53 26.72 -26.80
CA SER A 743 7.85 27.93 -27.54
C SER A 743 7.96 27.73 -29.06
N ARG A 744 8.26 26.49 -29.48
CA ARG A 744 8.54 26.18 -30.87
C ARG A 744 7.71 24.99 -31.37
N ARG A 745 7.37 25.01 -32.66
CA ARG A 745 6.61 23.94 -33.32
C ARG A 745 7.25 22.56 -33.20
N GLY A 746 8.57 22.45 -33.33
CA GLY A 746 9.27 21.15 -33.14
C GLY A 746 9.14 20.59 -31.73
N GLU A 747 9.03 21.46 -30.73
CA GLU A 747 8.80 21.04 -29.34
C GLU A 747 7.37 20.50 -29.11
N ALA A 748 6.38 20.96 -29.91
CA ALA A 748 5.00 20.51 -29.81
C ALA A 748 4.85 19.00 -30.14
N LYS A 749 5.62 18.48 -31.09
CA LYS A 749 5.66 17.06 -31.44
C LYS A 749 6.14 16.25 -30.26
N THR A 750 7.31 16.58 -29.71
CA THR A 750 7.88 15.90 -28.53
C THR A 750 6.97 16.01 -27.29
N ALA A 751 6.33 17.18 -27.10
CA ALA A 751 5.39 17.36 -26.00
C ALA A 751 4.12 16.52 -26.18
N ALA A 752 3.60 16.42 -27.41
CA ALA A 752 2.42 15.60 -27.71
C ALA A 752 2.67 14.10 -27.51
N GLU A 753 3.84 13.61 -27.91
CA GLU A 753 4.28 12.22 -27.68
C GLU A 753 4.42 11.93 -26.15
N LYS A 754 5.10 12.82 -25.41
CA LYS A 754 5.27 12.71 -23.95
C LYS A 754 3.94 12.77 -23.19
N LEU A 755 2.99 13.58 -23.63
CA LEU A 755 1.66 13.74 -23.03
C LEU A 755 0.63 12.72 -23.54
N ARG A 756 1.03 11.78 -24.41
CA ARG A 756 0.15 10.76 -25.04
C ARG A 756 -1.13 11.37 -25.62
N LEU A 757 -0.99 12.50 -26.32
CA LEU A 757 -2.12 13.20 -26.97
C LEU A 757 -2.43 12.68 -28.37
N ILE A 758 -1.55 11.80 -28.83
CA ILE A 758 -1.58 11.21 -30.18
C ILE A 758 -1.29 9.73 -30.07
#